data_1fa3c0f11d51c0f5d79fc92271bf9977
#
_entry.id   1fa3c0f11d51c0f5d79fc92271bf9977
#
_cell.length_a   1.000
_cell.length_b   1.000
_cell.length_c   1.000
_cell.angle_alpha   90.00
_cell.angle_beta   90.00
_cell.angle_gamma   90.00
#
_symmetry.space_group_name_H-M   'P 1'
#
loop_
_entity.id
_entity.type
_entity.pdbx_description
1 polymer ?
#
loop_
_entity_poly.entity_id
_entity_poly.type
_entity_poly.pdbx_seq_one_letter_code
_entity_poly.pdbx_strand_id
1 'polypeptide(L)'
;MKFSESWLREWVNPAITTDELTHQITMAGLEVDDVLAVAGVFDGVKVGHVVECAQHPDADKLRVTKVDVGEEELLDIVCGAANCRQGLKVAVATVGATLPGDFKIKKAKLRGQPSHGMLCSFSELGIDVESNGIMELAENAPIGMDFRDFLSLNDVTIDVDLTSNRADCFSIRGLAREVGVLNRADVTAPAVNAIVATINDTISIDVKAPAACPRYLGRIVKNVNVQAQTPLWMQEKLRRCGIRSIDPVVDITNFVMLEQGQPMHAFDLAKIEGGIVVRLAEQDEKLTLLDGSEAKLNADTLVIADQQKALAIAGVFGGEHSGVSTDTKDVLLECAFFAPDHIRGRARSYGLHTDSSMRFERGVDYALQHAAMERATQLLVEICGGDVAPVVAAESAADLPKPNQVALRRSKLDKLLGHAIPDADVVEILERLGMQVETTAEGWQATAPTWRFDIAIEQDLVEEVGRIYGYNNIPNQAPVAALNMNLHNEAKLPLKRVRDLLVDRGYQEAITYSFVEPEQQKLVVPGVDALILPNPISAEMSAMRLSLIQGLLNTVVHNQKRQQPRVRLFEYGLRFIPDAAAENGMRQEPMLAGVISGARGEEHWNMETATVDFFDMKGDLEAVLELTAKGKAYSFAATKHPALHPGQAAAIMVDGKAIGVIGTVHPELERKFGLNGRTIVFEIEWNAINTRVIPEAAAISKFPANRRDIALVVDGNIASGDIVEACRVAGGELLKDAKLFDVYVGKGVEEGKKSLAIALTLQSVERTLEEADIAAAVEAXXXXXXXXIVKAVSAQFGAALRD
;
A
#
# COMPACT_ATOMS: atom_id res chain seq x y z
N MET A 1 -1.40 -5.46 15.61
CA MET A 1 -1.13 -5.98 16.96
C MET A 1 -1.52 -7.43 17.06
N LYS A 2 -0.64 -8.24 17.62
CA LYS A 2 -0.92 -9.65 17.89
C LYS A 2 -1.31 -9.80 19.37
N PHE A 3 -2.34 -10.59 19.62
CA PHE A 3 -2.75 -10.80 20.99
C PHE A 3 -3.33 -12.18 21.20
N SER A 4 -3.20 -12.66 22.45
CA SER A 4 -3.74 -13.96 22.86
C SER A 4 -5.23 -13.82 23.15
N GLU A 5 -6.05 -14.68 22.54
CA GLU A 5 -7.49 -14.70 22.85
C GLU A 5 -7.72 -15.06 24.33
N SER A 6 -6.94 -15.99 24.84
CA SER A 6 -7.05 -16.41 26.25
C SER A 6 -6.77 -15.25 27.20
N TRP A 7 -5.76 -14.43 26.88
CA TRP A 7 -5.46 -13.27 27.69
C TRP A 7 -6.60 -12.26 27.64
N LEU A 8 -7.11 -11.99 26.42
CA LEU A 8 -8.23 -11.07 26.27
C LEU A 8 -9.41 -11.52 27.12
N ARG A 9 -9.69 -12.82 27.12
CA ARG A 9 -10.85 -13.35 27.85
C ARG A 9 -10.69 -13.31 29.36
N GLU A 10 -9.47 -13.08 29.86
CA GLU A 10 -9.31 -12.77 31.27
C GLU A 10 -9.93 -11.41 31.63
N TRP A 11 -10.03 -10.53 30.65
CA TRP A 11 -10.56 -9.17 30.83
C TRP A 11 -12.04 -9.07 30.47
N VAL A 12 -12.45 -9.78 29.43
CA VAL A 12 -13.84 -9.77 28.97
C VAL A 12 -14.12 -11.11 28.31
N ASN A 13 -15.18 -11.78 28.72
CA ASN A 13 -15.38 -13.16 28.26
C ASN A 13 -16.82 -13.39 27.81
N PRO A 14 -17.21 -12.87 26.64
CA PRO A 14 -18.54 -13.14 26.11
C PRO A 14 -18.66 -14.59 25.67
N ALA A 15 -19.89 -15.13 25.69
CA ALA A 15 -20.14 -16.52 25.33
C ALA A 15 -20.23 -16.68 23.82
N ILE A 16 -19.14 -16.43 23.12
CA ILE A 16 -19.04 -16.53 21.67
C ILE A 16 -17.79 -17.32 21.30
N THR A 17 -17.80 -17.91 20.12
CA THR A 17 -16.66 -18.68 19.64
C THR A 17 -15.54 -17.76 19.14
N THR A 18 -14.37 -18.33 18.91
CA THR A 18 -13.27 -17.60 18.30
C THR A 18 -13.67 -17.01 16.94
N ASP A 19 -14.36 -17.80 16.11
CA ASP A 19 -14.79 -17.32 14.80
C ASP A 19 -15.76 -16.16 14.93
N GLU A 20 -16.68 -16.25 15.89
CA GLU A 20 -17.62 -15.15 16.12
C GLU A 20 -16.90 -13.90 16.61
N LEU A 21 -15.91 -14.07 17.48
CA LEU A 21 -15.13 -12.97 18.01
C LEU A 21 -14.36 -12.25 16.91
N THR A 22 -13.65 -13.01 16.09
CA THR A 22 -12.83 -12.39 15.04
C THR A 22 -13.69 -11.74 13.98
N HIS A 23 -14.84 -12.33 13.66
CA HIS A 23 -15.77 -11.70 12.73
C HIS A 23 -16.33 -10.40 13.30
N GLN A 24 -16.70 -10.43 14.59
CA GLN A 24 -17.31 -9.28 15.23
C GLN A 24 -16.37 -8.08 15.28
N ILE A 25 -15.12 -8.28 15.69
CA ILE A 25 -14.20 -7.16 15.77
C ILE A 25 -13.81 -6.65 14.37
N THR A 26 -13.73 -7.56 13.40
CA THR A 26 -13.46 -7.15 12.02
C THR A 26 -14.59 -6.26 11.50
N MET A 27 -15.81 -6.66 11.74
CA MET A 27 -16.97 -5.86 11.28
C MET A 27 -17.08 -4.53 12.01
N ALA A 28 -16.47 -4.41 13.18
CA ALA A 28 -16.45 -3.16 13.93
C ALA A 28 -15.25 -2.29 13.61
N GLY A 29 -14.45 -2.66 12.60
CA GLY A 29 -13.34 -1.82 12.14
C GLY A 29 -11.97 -2.27 12.56
N LEU A 30 -11.86 -3.37 13.34
CA LEU A 30 -10.56 -3.91 13.74
C LEU A 30 -10.30 -5.18 12.93
N GLU A 31 -9.69 -5.00 11.77
CA GLU A 31 -9.56 -6.07 10.78
C GLU A 31 -8.62 -7.17 11.26
N VAL A 32 -9.12 -8.40 11.30
CA VAL A 32 -8.31 -9.55 11.67
C VAL A 32 -7.62 -10.07 10.41
N ASP A 33 -6.28 -10.10 10.46
CA ASP A 33 -5.47 -10.59 9.34
C ASP A 33 -5.15 -12.06 9.45
N ASP A 34 -5.03 -12.58 10.68
CA ASP A 34 -4.59 -13.96 10.86
C ASP A 34 -5.00 -14.46 12.23
N VAL A 35 -5.17 -15.77 12.32
CA VAL A 35 -5.46 -16.46 13.58
C VAL A 35 -4.58 -17.71 13.59
N LEU A 36 -3.64 -17.79 14.55
CA LEU A 36 -2.66 -18.86 14.58
C LEU A 36 -2.70 -19.57 15.94
N ALA A 37 -2.69 -20.88 15.92
CA ALA A 37 -2.62 -21.65 17.15
C ALA A 37 -1.29 -21.37 17.86
N VAL A 38 -1.33 -21.31 19.19
CA VAL A 38 -0.13 -20.99 19.98
C VAL A 38 0.76 -22.20 20.19
N ALA A 39 0.29 -23.39 19.85
CA ALA A 39 1.05 -24.63 20.02
C ALA A 39 0.62 -25.61 18.93
N GLY A 40 1.47 -26.59 18.68
CA GLY A 40 1.11 -27.66 17.76
C GLY A 40 -0.03 -28.53 18.27
N VAL A 41 -0.52 -29.40 17.40
CA VAL A 41 -1.57 -30.35 17.75
C VAL A 41 -0.90 -31.53 18.43
N PHE A 42 -1.23 -31.78 19.69
CA PHE A 42 -0.70 -32.91 20.44
C PHE A 42 -1.62 -33.24 21.57
N ASP A 43 -1.48 -34.50 22.08
CA ASP A 43 -2.17 -34.95 23.28
C ASP A 43 -1.29 -35.94 24.04
N GLY A 44 -1.68 -36.28 25.27
CA GLY A 44 -0.97 -37.26 26.04
C GLY A 44 0.29 -36.75 26.73
N VAL A 45 0.48 -35.43 26.83
CA VAL A 45 1.64 -34.83 27.46
C VAL A 45 1.22 -34.35 28.86
N LYS A 46 1.98 -34.73 29.87
CA LYS A 46 1.67 -34.44 31.28
C LYS A 46 2.84 -33.75 31.96
N VAL A 47 2.53 -33.01 33.02
CA VAL A 47 3.58 -32.49 33.91
C VAL A 47 4.17 -33.66 34.68
N GLY A 48 5.48 -33.77 34.64
CA GLY A 48 6.17 -34.81 35.36
C GLY A 48 7.31 -34.31 36.24
N HIS A 49 7.75 -35.14 37.14
CA HIS A 49 8.84 -34.83 38.06
C HIS A 49 9.93 -35.85 37.87
N VAL A 50 11.15 -35.42 37.57
CA VAL A 50 12.30 -36.32 37.44
C VAL A 50 12.78 -36.69 38.83
N VAL A 51 12.42 -37.89 39.26
CA VAL A 51 12.73 -38.35 40.62
C VAL A 51 14.17 -38.83 40.72
N GLU A 52 14.63 -39.52 39.65
CA GLU A 52 16.00 -40.01 39.57
C GLU A 52 16.57 -39.74 38.22
N CYS A 53 17.85 -39.39 38.16
CA CYS A 53 18.53 -39.13 36.90
C CYS A 53 19.99 -39.60 37.04
N ALA A 54 20.41 -40.50 36.15
CA ALA A 54 21.74 -41.07 36.18
C ALA A 54 22.28 -41.19 34.77
N GLN A 55 23.61 -41.24 34.67
CA GLN A 55 24.29 -41.46 33.42
C GLN A 55 23.91 -42.81 32.83
N HIS A 56 23.65 -42.85 31.52
CA HIS A 56 23.39 -44.08 30.81
C HIS A 56 24.65 -44.96 30.83
N PRO A 57 24.53 -46.25 31.19
CA PRO A 57 25.71 -47.09 31.31
C PRO A 57 26.49 -47.27 30.02
N ASP A 58 25.85 -47.16 28.83
CA ASP A 58 26.50 -47.47 27.56
C ASP A 58 26.49 -46.29 26.59
N ALA A 59 26.09 -45.10 27.01
CA ALA A 59 26.02 -43.96 26.13
C ALA A 59 26.37 -42.67 26.86
N ASP A 60 27.35 -41.97 26.36
CA ASP A 60 27.89 -40.78 27.07
C ASP A 60 26.91 -39.62 27.14
N LYS A 61 26.07 -39.50 26.10
CA LYS A 61 25.20 -38.33 26.00
C LYS A 61 23.78 -38.59 26.44
N LEU A 62 23.49 -39.79 26.94
CA LEU A 62 22.16 -40.13 27.37
C LEU A 62 22.10 -40.26 28.90
N ARG A 63 20.94 -39.96 29.46
CA ARG A 63 20.65 -40.14 30.86
C ARG A 63 19.44 -41.03 31.04
N VAL A 64 19.47 -41.83 32.07
CA VAL A 64 18.38 -42.71 32.41
C VAL A 64 17.63 -42.11 33.59
N THR A 65 16.34 -41.92 33.44
CA THR A 65 15.53 -41.23 34.42
C THR A 65 14.36 -42.07 34.86
N LYS A 66 13.91 -41.77 36.11
CA LYS A 66 12.62 -42.22 36.58
C LYS A 66 11.75 -40.99 36.82
N VAL A 67 10.56 -41.01 36.24
CA VAL A 67 9.72 -39.81 36.15
C VAL A 67 8.35 -40.10 36.74
N ASP A 68 7.93 -39.27 37.70
CA ASP A 68 6.60 -39.33 38.30
C ASP A 68 5.63 -38.46 37.49
N VAL A 69 4.63 -39.13 36.91
CA VAL A 69 3.57 -38.41 36.17
C VAL A 69 2.22 -38.57 36.86
N GLY A 70 2.24 -38.87 38.18
CA GLY A 70 1.00 -38.96 38.95
C GLY A 70 0.37 -40.33 38.93
N GLU A 71 1.06 -41.34 38.43
CA GLU A 71 0.58 -42.73 38.43
C GLU A 71 1.30 -43.53 39.47
N GLU A 72 0.81 -44.73 39.74
CA GLU A 72 1.40 -45.55 40.79
C GLU A 72 2.86 -45.86 40.56
N GLU A 73 3.22 -46.13 39.30
CA GLU A 73 4.59 -46.49 38.97
C GLU A 73 5.30 -45.32 38.27
N LEU A 74 6.58 -45.20 38.58
CA LEU A 74 7.43 -44.23 37.89
C LEU A 74 7.70 -44.71 36.45
N LEU A 75 7.83 -43.79 35.53
CA LEU A 75 8.17 -44.09 34.16
C LEU A 75 9.68 -44.12 33.95
N ASP A 76 10.16 -45.18 33.27
CA ASP A 76 11.55 -45.21 32.81
C ASP A 76 11.65 -44.47 31.50
N ILE A 77 12.45 -43.39 31.47
CA ILE A 77 12.62 -42.57 30.28
C ILE A 77 14.10 -42.26 30.07
N VAL A 78 14.58 -42.45 28.84
CA VAL A 78 15.95 -42.10 28.46
C VAL A 78 15.90 -40.72 27.79
N CYS A 79 16.77 -39.84 28.24
CA CYS A 79 16.77 -38.45 27.75
C CYS A 79 18.18 -38.07 27.30
N GLY A 80 18.25 -37.48 26.12
CA GLY A 80 19.51 -37.02 25.55
C GLY A 80 19.83 -35.55 25.78
N ALA A 81 18.97 -34.84 26.49
CA ALA A 81 19.17 -33.41 26.69
C ALA A 81 20.21 -33.15 27.78
N ALA A 82 21.08 -32.20 27.57
CA ALA A 82 22.15 -31.88 28.52
C ALA A 82 21.60 -31.31 29.81
N ASN A 83 20.43 -30.68 29.77
CA ASN A 83 19.87 -30.04 30.98
C ASN A 83 19.02 -30.98 31.83
N CYS A 84 18.91 -32.24 31.45
CA CYS A 84 18.14 -33.20 32.22
C CYS A 84 18.85 -33.52 33.54
N ARG A 85 18.11 -33.39 34.66
CA ARG A 85 18.70 -33.66 35.99
C ARG A 85 17.62 -33.99 37.00
N GLN A 86 18.05 -34.56 38.08
CA GLN A 86 17.15 -34.94 39.15
C GLN A 86 16.48 -33.73 39.79
N GLY A 87 15.21 -33.86 40.11
CA GLY A 87 14.43 -32.78 40.72
C GLY A 87 13.68 -31.88 39.77
N LEU A 88 13.92 -32.01 38.48
CA LEU A 88 13.33 -31.14 37.50
C LEU A 88 11.84 -31.45 37.24
N LYS A 89 11.02 -30.44 37.13
CA LYS A 89 9.65 -30.58 36.61
C LYS A 89 9.71 -30.42 35.10
N VAL A 90 9.05 -31.27 34.37
CA VAL A 90 9.21 -31.37 32.90
C VAL A 90 7.88 -31.70 32.24
N ALA A 91 7.84 -31.55 30.91
CA ALA A 91 6.70 -31.99 30.12
C ALA A 91 7.01 -33.38 29.59
N VAL A 92 6.13 -34.34 29.88
CA VAL A 92 6.36 -35.75 29.59
C VAL A 92 5.33 -36.23 28.59
N ALA A 93 5.79 -36.64 27.43
CA ALA A 93 4.91 -37.33 26.45
C ALA A 93 4.87 -38.79 26.86
N THR A 94 3.72 -39.27 27.35
CA THR A 94 3.57 -40.63 27.79
C THR A 94 3.34 -41.58 26.63
N VAL A 95 3.50 -42.89 26.86
CA VAL A 95 3.25 -43.86 25.78
C VAL A 95 1.80 -43.70 25.31
N GLY A 96 1.62 -43.66 24.02
CA GLY A 96 0.31 -43.42 23.39
C GLY A 96 0.05 -41.97 23.07
N ALA A 97 0.91 -41.05 23.51
CA ALA A 97 0.78 -39.64 23.14
C ALA A 97 1.03 -39.42 21.65
N THR A 98 0.35 -38.44 21.08
CA THR A 98 0.60 -38.02 19.73
C THR A 98 1.18 -36.62 19.76
N LEU A 99 2.34 -36.44 19.16
CA LEU A 99 3.02 -35.13 19.07
C LEU A 99 2.80 -34.49 17.69
N PRO A 100 3.12 -33.22 17.51
CA PRO A 100 2.91 -32.57 16.23
C PRO A 100 3.57 -33.35 15.09
N GLY A 101 2.91 -33.40 13.93
CA GLY A 101 3.35 -34.22 12.82
C GLY A 101 2.84 -35.65 12.92
N ASP A 102 1.87 -35.87 13.79
CA ASP A 102 1.27 -37.20 13.99
C ASP A 102 2.31 -38.23 14.46
N PHE A 103 3.26 -37.76 15.28
CA PHE A 103 4.32 -38.62 15.81
C PHE A 103 3.85 -39.28 17.10
N LYS A 104 3.73 -40.61 17.06
CA LYS A 104 3.20 -41.35 18.20
C LYS A 104 4.33 -41.85 19.09
N ILE A 105 4.13 -41.72 20.40
CA ILE A 105 5.10 -42.15 21.37
C ILE A 105 4.85 -43.59 21.74
N LYS A 106 5.87 -44.41 21.60
CA LYS A 106 5.78 -45.85 21.82
C LYS A 106 6.85 -46.26 22.83
N LYS A 107 6.62 -47.43 23.44
CA LYS A 107 7.65 -48.04 24.27
C LYS A 107 8.89 -48.33 23.43
N ALA A 108 10.05 -48.00 23.96
CA ALA A 108 11.29 -48.17 23.25
C ALA A 108 12.41 -48.57 24.18
N LYS A 109 13.51 -48.98 23.59
CA LYS A 109 14.77 -49.15 24.29
C LYS A 109 15.84 -48.33 23.56
N LEU A 110 16.59 -47.59 24.33
CA LEU A 110 17.68 -46.81 23.80
C LEU A 110 19.00 -47.32 24.38
N ARG A 111 19.79 -47.98 23.56
CA ARG A 111 21.01 -48.62 23.98
C ARG A 111 20.77 -49.57 25.14
N GLY A 112 19.70 -50.35 25.07
CA GLY A 112 19.39 -51.37 26.05
C GLY A 112 18.61 -50.93 27.25
N GLN A 113 18.38 -49.61 27.45
CA GLN A 113 17.61 -49.12 28.57
C GLN A 113 16.18 -48.82 28.14
N PRO A 114 15.18 -49.19 28.95
CA PRO A 114 13.80 -48.90 28.58
C PRO A 114 13.52 -47.41 28.58
N SER A 115 12.71 -46.97 27.61
CA SER A 115 12.25 -45.59 27.55
C SER A 115 10.76 -45.62 27.22
N HIS A 116 9.93 -45.32 28.19
CA HIS A 116 8.48 -45.39 28.09
C HIS A 116 7.90 -44.00 28.10
N GLY A 117 8.33 -43.17 27.16
CA GLY A 117 7.91 -41.82 27.04
C GLY A 117 9.05 -40.92 26.56
N MET A 118 8.80 -39.64 26.53
CA MET A 118 9.78 -38.67 26.06
C MET A 118 9.66 -37.39 26.88
N LEU A 119 10.79 -36.86 27.33
CA LEU A 119 10.81 -35.53 27.93
C LEU A 119 10.91 -34.51 26.80
N CYS A 120 10.03 -33.51 26.77
CA CYS A 120 9.80 -32.70 25.60
C CYS A 120 10.46 -31.33 25.71
N SER A 121 10.95 -30.85 24.58
CA SER A 121 11.33 -29.45 24.38
C SER A 121 10.14 -28.65 23.90
N PHE A 122 10.30 -27.32 23.90
CA PHE A 122 9.24 -26.45 23.37
C PHE A 122 8.97 -26.77 21.90
N SER A 123 10.01 -26.89 21.08
CA SER A 123 9.82 -27.08 19.66
C SER A 123 9.15 -28.41 19.34
N GLU A 124 9.39 -29.44 20.15
CA GLU A 124 8.75 -30.75 19.92
C GLU A 124 7.24 -30.67 20.09
N LEU A 125 6.75 -29.71 20.85
CA LEU A 125 5.31 -29.51 21.04
C LEU A 125 4.73 -28.43 20.15
N GLY A 126 5.53 -27.97 19.18
CA GLY A 126 5.07 -26.94 18.26
C GLY A 126 4.93 -25.57 18.90
N ILE A 127 5.69 -25.33 19.95
CA ILE A 127 5.73 -24.04 20.62
C ILE A 127 6.98 -23.30 20.13
N ASP A 128 6.79 -22.13 19.55
CA ASP A 128 7.85 -21.39 18.88
C ASP A 128 8.70 -20.62 19.91
N VAL A 129 9.59 -21.35 20.57
CA VAL A 129 10.53 -20.79 21.53
C VAL A 129 11.89 -21.42 21.24
N GLU A 130 12.90 -20.57 21.10
CA GLU A 130 14.27 -21.06 20.98
C GLU A 130 14.74 -21.57 22.32
N SER A 131 15.15 -22.80 22.40
CA SER A 131 15.69 -23.36 23.61
C SER A 131 16.56 -24.57 23.28
N ASN A 132 17.55 -24.80 24.10
CA ASN A 132 18.37 -25.99 24.02
C ASN A 132 17.94 -26.94 25.13
N GLY A 133 17.49 -28.12 24.73
CA GLY A 133 17.13 -29.12 25.70
C GLY A 133 15.67 -29.13 26.05
N ILE A 134 15.38 -29.88 27.11
CA ILE A 134 14.00 -30.09 27.53
C ILE A 134 13.46 -28.87 28.27
N MET A 135 12.14 -28.78 28.29
CA MET A 135 11.42 -27.69 28.93
C MET A 135 11.53 -27.85 30.46
N GLU A 136 11.89 -26.77 31.15
CA GLU A 136 11.99 -26.77 32.62
C GLU A 136 10.81 -26.00 33.19
N LEU A 137 9.97 -26.64 33.97
CA LEU A 137 8.80 -26.04 34.56
C LEU A 137 9.06 -25.57 35.97
N ALA A 138 8.19 -24.69 36.49
CA ALA A 138 8.32 -24.23 37.89
C ALA A 138 8.16 -25.39 38.85
N GLU A 139 8.80 -25.25 40.03
CA GLU A 139 8.75 -26.33 41.03
C GLU A 139 7.35 -26.64 41.47
N ASN A 140 6.44 -25.68 41.44
CA ASN A 140 5.07 -25.91 41.90
C ASN A 140 4.15 -26.44 40.79
N ALA A 141 4.68 -26.79 39.61
CA ALA A 141 3.85 -27.36 38.58
C ALA A 141 3.21 -28.65 39.06
N PRO A 142 1.88 -28.84 38.94
CA PRO A 142 1.20 -30.01 39.49
C PRO A 142 1.54 -31.27 38.71
N ILE A 143 2.09 -32.26 39.39
CA ILE A 143 2.45 -33.55 38.81
C ILE A 143 1.20 -34.22 38.25
N GLY A 144 1.26 -34.67 36.99
CA GLY A 144 0.18 -35.42 36.39
C GLY A 144 -0.83 -34.56 35.64
N MET A 145 -0.75 -33.24 35.79
CA MET A 145 -1.68 -32.38 35.11
C MET A 145 -1.43 -32.42 33.58
N ASP A 146 -2.51 -32.45 32.81
CA ASP A 146 -2.36 -32.37 31.36
C ASP A 146 -1.63 -31.12 31.00
N PHE A 147 -0.61 -31.24 30.14
CA PHE A 147 0.26 -30.10 29.84
C PHE A 147 -0.46 -29.00 29.05
N ARG A 148 -1.37 -29.38 28.13
CA ARG A 148 -2.14 -28.35 27.45
C ARG A 148 -2.98 -27.54 28.43
N ASP A 149 -3.54 -28.19 29.44
CA ASP A 149 -4.31 -27.47 30.43
C ASP A 149 -3.41 -26.64 31.34
N PHE A 150 -2.24 -27.19 31.71
CA PHE A 150 -1.31 -26.46 32.57
C PHE A 150 -0.87 -25.14 31.98
N LEU A 151 -0.57 -25.13 30.69
CA LEU A 151 -0.05 -23.94 30.03
C LEU A 151 -1.12 -23.21 29.21
N SER A 152 -2.38 -23.63 29.28
CA SER A 152 -3.49 -23.03 28.55
C SER A 152 -3.17 -22.95 27.05
N LEU A 153 -2.78 -24.08 26.49
CA LEU A 153 -2.31 -24.10 25.10
C LEU A 153 -3.43 -24.18 24.05
N ASN A 154 -4.69 -24.34 24.49
CA ASN A 154 -5.82 -24.27 23.58
C ASN A 154 -6.20 -22.80 23.39
N ASP A 155 -5.31 -22.08 22.76
CA ASP A 155 -5.37 -20.63 22.62
C ASP A 155 -4.93 -20.31 21.19
N VAL A 156 -5.25 -19.10 20.74
CA VAL A 156 -4.79 -18.62 19.44
C VAL A 156 -4.23 -17.21 19.61
N THR A 157 -3.30 -16.87 18.72
CA THR A 157 -2.84 -15.50 18.53
C THR A 157 -3.66 -14.90 17.40
N ILE A 158 -4.33 -13.80 17.70
CA ILE A 158 -5.11 -13.05 16.71
C ILE A 158 -4.29 -11.84 16.30
N ASP A 159 -4.10 -11.67 14.98
CA ASP A 159 -3.35 -10.54 14.44
C ASP A 159 -4.33 -9.53 13.88
N VAL A 160 -4.40 -8.37 14.51
CA VAL A 160 -5.34 -7.30 14.16
C VAL A 160 -4.55 -6.17 13.50
N ASP A 161 -5.02 -5.72 12.35
CA ASP A 161 -4.45 -4.57 11.65
C ASP A 161 -5.21 -3.31 12.08
N LEU A 162 -4.57 -2.51 12.92
CA LEU A 162 -5.22 -1.32 13.50
C LEU A 162 -4.95 -0.11 12.63
N THR A 163 -6.00 0.65 12.33
CA THR A 163 -5.85 1.92 11.65
C THR A 163 -5.19 2.94 12.60
N SER A 164 -4.59 3.97 12.04
CA SER A 164 -3.79 4.89 12.83
C SER A 164 -4.61 5.71 13.83
N ASN A 165 -5.92 5.75 13.66
CA ASN A 165 -6.78 6.47 14.62
C ASN A 165 -7.18 5.63 15.82
N ARG A 166 -6.76 4.37 15.90
CA ARG A 166 -7.19 3.46 16.97
C ARG A 166 -6.01 3.01 17.83
N ALA A 167 -5.21 3.97 18.29
CA ALA A 167 -4.11 3.67 19.20
C ALA A 167 -4.57 3.03 20.49
N ASP A 168 -5.80 3.33 20.90
CA ASP A 168 -6.34 2.75 22.15
C ASP A 168 -6.45 1.23 22.08
N CYS A 169 -6.44 0.64 20.90
CA CYS A 169 -6.55 -0.81 20.74
C CYS A 169 -5.20 -1.51 20.67
N PHE A 170 -4.10 -0.80 20.91
CA PHE A 170 -2.78 -1.41 20.99
C PHE A 170 -2.50 -2.00 22.36
N SER A 171 -3.51 -2.60 22.97
CA SER A 171 -3.35 -3.24 24.29
C SER A 171 -4.50 -4.19 24.52
N ILE A 172 -4.27 -5.12 25.46
CA ILE A 172 -5.34 -6.01 25.92
C ILE A 172 -6.50 -5.19 26.49
N ARG A 173 -6.17 -4.17 27.28
CA ARG A 173 -7.21 -3.31 27.87
C ARG A 173 -8.09 -2.67 26.79
N GLY A 174 -7.47 -2.11 25.76
CA GLY A 174 -8.22 -1.44 24.71
C GLY A 174 -9.05 -2.40 23.87
N LEU A 175 -8.48 -3.56 23.55
CA LEU A 175 -9.23 -4.57 22.82
C LEU A 175 -10.39 -5.09 23.67
N ALA A 176 -10.19 -5.24 24.99
CA ALA A 176 -11.25 -5.69 25.87
C ALA A 176 -12.40 -4.68 25.91
N ARG A 177 -12.09 -3.38 25.91
CA ARG A 177 -13.15 -2.37 25.85
C ARG A 177 -14.00 -2.53 24.58
N GLU A 178 -13.35 -2.79 23.45
CA GLU A 178 -14.09 -2.98 22.20
C GLU A 178 -14.99 -4.20 22.25
N VAL A 179 -14.46 -5.32 22.73
CA VAL A 179 -15.24 -6.55 22.83
C VAL A 179 -16.36 -6.36 23.82
N GLY A 180 -16.09 -5.64 24.91
CA GLY A 180 -17.13 -5.36 25.91
C GLY A 180 -18.27 -4.55 25.34
N VAL A 181 -17.97 -3.51 24.55
CA VAL A 181 -19.03 -2.72 23.91
C VAL A 181 -19.84 -3.57 22.94
N LEU A 182 -19.16 -4.37 22.13
CA LEU A 182 -19.82 -5.16 21.12
C LEU A 182 -20.76 -6.22 21.69
N ASN A 183 -20.44 -6.70 22.89
CA ASN A 183 -21.22 -7.77 23.54
C ASN A 183 -22.01 -7.31 24.74
N ARG A 184 -22.00 -6.01 25.03
CA ARG A 184 -22.64 -5.43 26.22
C ARG A 184 -22.21 -6.16 27.48
N ALA A 185 -20.91 -6.48 27.54
CA ALA A 185 -20.29 -7.20 28.63
C ALA A 185 -19.34 -6.27 29.37
N ASP A 186 -19.27 -6.44 30.69
CA ASP A 186 -18.39 -5.63 31.50
C ASP A 186 -16.96 -6.13 31.40
N VAL A 187 -16.03 -5.18 31.43
CA VAL A 187 -14.59 -5.47 31.42
C VAL A 187 -14.08 -5.51 32.85
N THR A 188 -13.32 -6.54 33.19
CA THR A 188 -12.76 -6.71 34.54
C THR A 188 -11.24 -6.67 34.44
N ALA A 189 -10.64 -5.59 34.94
CA ALA A 189 -9.20 -5.44 34.93
C ALA A 189 -8.61 -6.06 36.19
N PRO A 190 -7.33 -6.53 36.13
CA PRO A 190 -6.65 -6.94 37.33
C PRO A 190 -6.57 -5.79 38.33
N ALA A 191 -6.70 -6.10 39.59
CA ALA A 191 -6.60 -5.09 40.63
C ALA A 191 -5.15 -4.59 40.70
N VAL A 192 -4.99 -3.27 40.69
CA VAL A 192 -3.68 -2.65 40.82
C VAL A 192 -3.70 -1.79 42.08
N ASN A 193 -2.95 -2.22 43.10
CA ASN A 193 -2.87 -1.47 44.35
C ASN A 193 -1.59 -0.67 44.38
N ALA A 194 -1.63 0.51 44.98
CA ALA A 194 -0.44 1.33 45.12
C ALA A 194 0.56 0.58 46.00
N ILE A 195 1.80 0.55 45.57
CA ILE A 195 2.86 -0.14 46.29
C ILE A 195 3.44 0.83 47.30
N VAL A 196 3.42 0.45 48.58
CA VAL A 196 3.93 1.30 49.65
C VAL A 196 5.45 1.38 49.53
N ALA A 197 5.98 2.59 49.58
CA ALA A 197 7.43 2.79 49.53
C ALA A 197 8.09 2.23 50.76
N THR A 198 9.23 1.57 50.54
CA THR A 198 10.03 1.00 51.66
C THR A 198 11.34 1.78 51.85
N ILE A 199 11.70 2.65 50.96
CA ILE A 199 12.86 3.54 51.04
C ILE A 199 12.43 4.92 50.65
N ASN A 200 13.30 5.92 50.88
CA ASN A 200 12.96 7.31 50.67
C ASN A 200 13.74 7.95 49.52
N ASP A 201 14.42 7.15 48.71
CA ASP A 201 15.26 7.69 47.65
C ASP A 201 14.42 8.49 46.65
N THR A 202 15.02 9.53 46.15
CA THR A 202 14.40 10.33 45.06
C THR A 202 15.43 10.60 43.98
N ILE A 203 14.95 11.12 42.88
CA ILE A 203 15.80 11.53 41.76
C ILE A 203 15.25 12.81 41.19
N SER A 204 16.16 13.71 40.82
CA SER A 204 15.77 14.96 40.19
C SER A 204 15.24 14.69 38.77
N ILE A 205 14.08 15.23 38.44
CA ILE A 205 13.52 15.14 37.10
C ILE A 205 13.21 16.54 36.60
N ASP A 206 13.95 16.98 35.61
CA ASP A 206 13.81 18.33 35.05
C ASP A 206 13.32 18.24 33.63
N VAL A 207 12.05 18.55 33.39
CA VAL A 207 11.46 18.51 32.05
C VAL A 207 11.60 19.90 31.43
N LYS A 208 12.53 20.02 30.49
CA LYS A 208 12.77 21.27 29.79
C LYS A 208 11.88 21.48 28.59
N ALA A 209 11.17 20.42 28.15
CA ALA A 209 10.26 20.49 27.03
C ALA A 209 8.88 19.98 27.46
N PRO A 210 8.18 20.75 28.30
CA PRO A 210 6.91 20.25 28.85
C PRO A 210 5.80 20.08 27.82
N ALA A 211 5.86 20.82 26.71
CA ALA A 211 4.86 20.59 25.66
C ALA A 211 5.05 19.24 25.01
N ALA A 212 6.28 18.75 24.93
CA ALA A 212 6.55 17.45 24.34
C ALA A 212 6.37 16.32 25.36
N CYS A 213 6.64 16.59 26.64
CA CYS A 213 6.48 15.60 27.70
C CYS A 213 5.72 16.22 28.86
N PRO A 214 4.39 16.26 28.76
CA PRO A 214 3.59 16.88 29.85
C PRO A 214 3.60 16.11 31.16
N ARG A 215 4.00 14.83 31.15
CA ARG A 215 4.06 14.04 32.38
C ARG A 215 5.22 13.06 32.27
N TYR A 216 6.10 13.09 33.27
CA TYR A 216 7.19 12.13 33.37
C TYR A 216 7.22 11.60 34.79
N LEU A 217 7.04 10.28 34.94
CA LEU A 217 7.14 9.64 36.23
C LEU A 217 8.41 8.81 36.30
N GLY A 218 9.13 8.92 37.40
CA GLY A 218 10.27 8.08 37.65
C GLY A 218 10.14 7.41 39.03
N ARG A 219 10.61 6.20 39.11
CA ARG A 219 10.56 5.47 40.39
C ARG A 219 11.80 4.62 40.53
N ILE A 220 12.52 4.83 41.63
CA ILE A 220 13.70 4.04 41.94
C ILE A 220 13.25 2.75 42.62
N VAL A 221 13.80 1.63 42.19
CA VAL A 221 13.67 0.35 42.87
C VAL A 221 15.07 -0.20 43.04
N LYS A 222 15.49 -0.42 44.30
CA LYS A 222 16.85 -0.85 44.61
C LYS A 222 16.88 -2.32 44.99
N ASN A 223 18.07 -2.91 44.82
CA ASN A 223 18.32 -4.29 45.19
C ASN A 223 17.42 -5.27 44.45
N VAL A 224 17.27 -5.05 43.17
CA VAL A 224 16.50 -5.95 42.31
C VAL A 224 17.42 -7.04 41.79
N ASN A 225 16.88 -8.26 41.71
CA ASN A 225 17.58 -9.38 41.11
C ASN A 225 17.21 -9.42 39.60
N VAL A 226 18.03 -8.78 38.79
CA VAL A 226 17.75 -8.71 37.36
C VAL A 226 18.03 -10.04 36.66
N GLN A 227 18.62 -11.00 37.36
CA GLN A 227 18.86 -12.33 36.83
C GLN A 227 17.77 -13.32 37.19
N ALA A 228 16.72 -12.86 37.89
CA ALA A 228 15.57 -13.71 38.19
C ALA A 228 14.95 -14.17 36.88
N GLN A 229 14.36 -15.35 36.92
CA GLN A 229 13.71 -15.90 35.74
C GLN A 229 12.32 -15.30 35.59
N THR A 230 12.02 -14.82 34.42
CA THR A 230 10.66 -14.37 34.10
C THR A 230 9.70 -15.56 34.23
N PRO A 231 8.60 -15.42 34.96
CA PRO A 231 7.67 -16.57 35.13
C PRO A 231 7.16 -17.05 33.76
N LEU A 232 6.92 -18.35 33.68
CA LEU A 232 6.49 -18.94 32.43
C LEU A 232 5.18 -18.33 31.93
N TRP A 233 4.26 -17.99 32.84
CA TRP A 233 2.99 -17.38 32.42
C TRP A 233 3.21 -16.04 31.71
N MET A 234 4.20 -15.27 32.17
CA MET A 234 4.51 -13.99 31.52
C MET A 234 5.22 -14.21 30.19
N GLN A 235 6.17 -15.17 30.19
CA GLN A 235 6.86 -15.50 28.95
C GLN A 235 5.86 -15.89 27.84
N GLU A 236 4.85 -16.70 28.21
CA GLU A 236 3.86 -17.16 27.25
C GLU A 236 2.97 -16.03 26.79
N LYS A 237 2.56 -15.14 27.68
CA LYS A 237 1.74 -13.99 27.24
C LYS A 237 2.51 -13.10 26.29
N LEU A 238 3.80 -12.87 26.56
CA LEU A 238 4.63 -12.09 25.64
C LEU A 238 4.77 -12.79 24.29
N ARG A 239 5.11 -14.07 24.31
CA ARG A 239 5.31 -14.84 23.10
C ARG A 239 4.06 -14.85 22.23
N ARG A 240 2.91 -15.06 22.84
CA ARG A 240 1.65 -15.11 22.09
C ARG A 240 1.26 -13.77 21.51
N CYS A 241 1.87 -12.69 21.99
CA CYS A 241 1.68 -11.36 21.43
C CYS A 241 2.83 -10.95 20.51
N GLY A 242 3.72 -11.89 20.19
CA GLY A 242 4.79 -11.66 19.24
C GLY A 242 6.04 -11.03 19.81
N ILE A 243 6.22 -11.03 21.13
CA ILE A 243 7.39 -10.43 21.76
C ILE A 243 8.19 -11.50 22.48
N ARG A 244 9.47 -11.56 22.18
CA ARG A 244 10.36 -12.54 22.80
C ARG A 244 10.76 -12.10 24.19
N SER A 245 10.75 -13.05 25.13
CA SER A 245 11.24 -12.81 26.50
C SER A 245 12.76 -12.56 26.47
N ILE A 246 13.21 -11.52 27.16
CA ILE A 246 14.63 -11.14 27.20
C ILE A 246 15.17 -11.30 28.61
N ASP A 247 14.81 -10.37 29.50
CA ASP A 247 15.16 -10.45 30.92
C ASP A 247 13.95 -9.96 31.72
N PRO A 248 13.88 -10.22 32.99
CA PRO A 248 12.63 -9.91 33.72
C PRO A 248 12.28 -8.43 33.72
N VAL A 249 13.23 -7.53 33.76
CA VAL A 249 12.91 -6.11 33.81
C VAL A 249 12.31 -5.65 32.47
N VAL A 250 12.95 -6.00 31.36
CA VAL A 250 12.43 -5.67 30.04
C VAL A 250 11.10 -6.39 29.80
N ASP A 251 11.01 -7.63 30.23
CA ASP A 251 9.77 -8.39 30.06
C ASP A 251 8.61 -7.72 30.76
N ILE A 252 8.85 -7.19 31.97
CA ILE A 252 7.80 -6.52 32.74
C ILE A 252 7.36 -5.24 32.00
N THR A 253 8.30 -4.45 31.53
CA THR A 253 7.90 -3.22 30.82
C THR A 253 7.14 -3.56 29.55
N ASN A 254 7.56 -4.58 28.81
CA ASN A 254 6.82 -5.02 27.62
C ASN A 254 5.45 -5.57 27.99
N PHE A 255 5.36 -6.28 29.11
CA PHE A 255 4.09 -6.82 29.57
C PHE A 255 3.09 -5.70 29.87
N VAL A 256 3.53 -4.66 30.58
CA VAL A 256 2.65 -3.55 30.90
C VAL A 256 2.22 -2.81 29.62
N MET A 257 3.14 -2.68 28.67
CA MET A 257 2.79 -2.08 27.39
C MET A 257 1.70 -2.88 26.68
N LEU A 258 1.84 -4.19 26.63
CA LEU A 258 0.83 -5.03 25.97
C LEU A 258 -0.48 -5.06 26.75
N GLU A 259 -0.40 -5.11 28.07
CA GLU A 259 -1.60 -5.19 28.88
C GLU A 259 -2.38 -3.88 28.91
N GLN A 260 -1.69 -2.76 29.12
CA GLN A 260 -2.30 -1.48 29.42
C GLN A 260 -2.21 -0.47 28.30
N GLY A 261 -1.25 -0.65 27.37
CA GLY A 261 -1.02 0.32 26.32
C GLY A 261 -0.02 1.40 26.67
N GLN A 262 0.69 1.25 27.76
CA GLN A 262 1.66 2.23 28.23
C GLN A 262 3.07 1.71 28.04
N PRO A 263 3.83 2.23 27.06
CA PRO A 263 5.24 1.84 26.99
C PRO A 263 6.00 2.40 28.18
N MET A 264 6.89 1.59 28.71
CA MET A 264 7.74 1.99 29.83
C MET A 264 9.19 1.66 29.49
N HIS A 265 10.09 2.30 30.22
CA HIS A 265 11.52 2.06 30.06
C HIS A 265 12.14 1.91 31.44
N ALA A 266 13.21 1.15 31.55
CA ALA A 266 13.96 0.99 32.79
C ALA A 266 15.41 1.34 32.51
N PHE A 267 15.96 2.22 33.34
CA PHE A 267 17.37 2.59 33.27
C PHE A 267 18.14 1.91 34.41
N ASP A 268 19.40 1.62 34.16
CA ASP A 268 20.31 1.26 35.23
C ASP A 268 20.61 2.54 36.04
N LEU A 269 20.13 2.60 37.27
CA LEU A 269 20.26 3.82 38.06
C LEU A 269 21.69 4.26 38.23
N ALA A 270 22.64 3.33 38.31
CA ALA A 270 24.04 3.65 38.47
C ALA A 270 24.64 4.36 37.27
N LYS A 271 23.97 4.28 36.12
CA LYS A 271 24.49 4.89 34.90
C LYS A 271 23.92 6.30 34.66
N ILE A 272 23.06 6.79 35.54
CA ILE A 272 22.47 8.11 35.41
C ILE A 272 23.28 9.09 36.25
N GLU A 273 23.77 10.17 35.60
CA GLU A 273 24.60 11.14 36.25
C GLU A 273 23.78 12.39 36.56
N GLY A 274 23.42 12.56 37.83
CA GLY A 274 22.84 13.78 38.35
C GLY A 274 21.35 13.90 38.26
N GLY A 275 20.66 13.01 37.59
CA GLY A 275 19.20 13.05 37.48
C GLY A 275 18.77 13.03 36.03
N ILE A 276 17.45 13.07 35.85
CA ILE A 276 16.86 12.98 34.51
C ILE A 276 16.56 14.38 33.99
N VAL A 277 16.89 14.62 32.73
CA VAL A 277 16.56 15.85 32.01
C VAL A 277 15.82 15.45 30.74
N VAL A 278 14.58 15.88 30.61
CA VAL A 278 13.79 15.60 29.40
C VAL A 278 13.85 16.86 28.54
N ARG A 279 14.54 16.76 27.40
CA ARG A 279 14.85 17.93 26.58
C ARG A 279 14.89 17.55 25.12
N LEU A 280 14.92 18.57 24.27
CA LEU A 280 15.19 18.35 22.86
C LEU A 280 16.70 18.12 22.66
N ALA A 281 17.03 17.31 21.66
CA ALA A 281 18.43 17.06 21.34
C ALA A 281 19.08 18.31 20.75
N GLU A 282 20.41 18.39 20.89
CA GLU A 282 21.18 19.39 20.16
C GLU A 282 21.42 18.85 18.77
N GLN A 283 21.50 19.75 17.79
CA GLN A 283 21.70 19.33 16.40
C GLN A 283 22.97 18.51 16.31
N ASP A 284 22.85 17.33 15.68
CA ASP A 284 23.95 16.40 15.46
C ASP A 284 24.46 15.73 16.72
N GLU A 285 23.71 15.80 17.82
CA GLU A 285 24.05 15.07 19.04
C GLU A 285 24.04 13.57 18.75
N LYS A 286 25.02 12.86 19.30
CA LYS A 286 25.18 11.43 19.01
C LYS A 286 24.66 10.58 20.17
N LEU A 287 24.05 9.45 19.82
CA LEU A 287 23.56 8.50 20.81
C LEU A 287 23.70 7.09 20.24
N THR A 288 24.41 6.24 20.96
CA THR A 288 24.49 4.83 20.60
C THR A 288 23.25 4.12 21.15
N LEU A 289 22.51 3.46 20.28
CA LEU A 289 21.25 2.83 20.62
C LEU A 289 21.45 1.41 21.11
N LEU A 290 20.38 0.82 21.70
CA LEU A 290 20.45 -0.52 22.25
C LEU A 290 20.92 -1.58 21.25
N ASP A 291 20.65 -1.37 19.95
CA ASP A 291 21.08 -2.33 18.92
C ASP A 291 22.51 -2.08 18.47
N GLY A 292 23.23 -1.16 19.09
CA GLY A 292 24.62 -0.86 18.75
C GLY A 292 24.78 0.18 17.65
N SER A 293 23.72 0.56 16.98
CA SER A 293 23.81 1.58 15.93
C SER A 293 23.96 2.96 16.54
N GLU A 294 24.61 3.87 15.81
CA GLU A 294 24.78 5.24 16.27
C GLU A 294 23.79 6.15 15.55
N ALA A 295 22.99 6.89 16.33
CA ALA A 295 22.06 7.86 15.80
C ALA A 295 22.65 9.26 15.92
N LYS A 296 22.51 10.04 14.86
CA LYS A 296 22.91 11.44 14.82
C LYS A 296 21.62 12.25 14.88
N LEU A 297 21.38 12.89 16.00
CA LEU A 297 20.06 13.39 16.33
C LEU A 297 19.80 14.79 15.76
N ASN A 298 18.56 15.00 15.34
CA ASN A 298 18.08 16.31 14.91
C ASN A 298 17.60 17.10 16.12
N ALA A 299 17.61 18.43 15.98
CA ALA A 299 17.25 19.30 17.10
C ALA A 299 15.77 19.21 17.49
N ASP A 300 14.93 18.61 16.64
CA ASP A 300 13.52 18.45 16.97
C ASP A 300 13.21 17.13 17.67
N THR A 301 14.24 16.34 17.97
CA THR A 301 14.05 15.03 18.60
C THR A 301 14.07 15.17 20.12
N LEU A 302 13.02 14.66 20.78
CA LEU A 302 12.98 14.64 22.24
C LEU A 302 13.86 13.51 22.75
N VAL A 303 14.68 13.83 23.74
CA VAL A 303 15.53 12.80 24.37
C VAL A 303 15.30 12.78 25.87
N ILE A 304 15.51 11.61 26.45
CA ILE A 304 15.66 11.46 27.87
C ILE A 304 17.17 11.49 28.14
N ALA A 305 17.59 12.46 28.93
CA ALA A 305 19.01 12.69 29.18
C ALA A 305 19.27 12.73 30.68
N ASP A 306 20.53 12.65 31.04
CA ASP A 306 20.95 13.03 32.39
C ASP A 306 21.65 14.38 32.30
N GLN A 307 22.42 14.75 33.33
CA GLN A 307 23.07 16.05 33.32
C GLN A 307 24.27 16.11 32.38
N GLN A 308 24.71 14.96 31.82
CA GLN A 308 25.88 14.90 30.97
C GLN A 308 25.56 14.56 29.51
N LYS A 309 24.57 13.71 29.26
CA LYS A 309 24.39 13.18 27.91
C LYS A 309 22.97 12.64 27.72
N ALA A 310 22.60 12.42 26.47
CA ALA A 310 21.34 11.78 26.13
C ALA A 310 21.43 10.27 26.47
N LEU A 311 20.33 9.74 26.98
CA LEU A 311 20.23 8.33 27.39
C LEU A 311 19.31 7.55 26.48
N ALA A 312 18.36 8.19 25.85
CA ALA A 312 17.35 7.49 25.02
C ALA A 312 16.67 8.51 24.11
N ILE A 313 16.17 8.00 22.96
CA ILE A 313 15.23 8.79 22.17
C ILE A 313 13.86 8.58 22.82
N ALA A 314 13.29 9.65 23.35
CA ALA A 314 12.09 9.56 24.18
C ALA A 314 10.95 8.91 23.41
N GLY A 315 10.37 7.88 24.00
CA GLY A 315 9.23 7.20 23.41
C GLY A 315 9.55 6.35 22.20
N VAL A 316 10.82 6.22 21.83
CA VAL A 316 11.21 5.48 20.64
C VAL A 316 12.17 4.33 20.97
N PHE A 317 13.36 4.65 21.48
CA PHE A 317 14.37 3.60 21.64
C PHE A 317 15.40 4.00 22.68
N GLY A 318 15.78 3.03 23.51
CA GLY A 318 16.77 3.29 24.54
C GLY A 318 18.20 3.35 24.02
N GLY A 319 19.06 3.95 24.82
CA GLY A 319 20.49 3.99 24.54
C GLY A 319 21.20 2.78 25.16
N GLU A 320 22.31 2.40 24.54
CA GLU A 320 23.07 1.24 24.98
C GLU A 320 23.68 1.44 26.35
N HIS A 321 24.20 2.63 26.61
CA HIS A 321 24.95 2.88 27.85
C HIS A 321 24.12 2.74 29.10
N SER A 322 22.88 3.24 29.08
CA SER A 322 22.07 3.38 30.28
C SER A 322 21.09 2.25 30.53
N GLY A 323 21.09 1.26 29.66
CA GLY A 323 20.13 0.16 29.77
C GLY A 323 20.46 -0.80 30.90
N VAL A 324 19.47 -1.58 31.28
CA VAL A 324 19.65 -2.61 32.31
C VAL A 324 20.53 -3.73 31.72
N SER A 325 21.52 -4.16 32.54
CA SER A 325 22.40 -5.28 32.18
C SER A 325 22.37 -6.33 33.28
N THR A 326 23.14 -7.40 33.08
CA THR A 326 23.18 -8.45 34.10
C THR A 326 23.82 -7.98 35.41
N ASP A 327 24.54 -6.87 35.35
CA ASP A 327 25.20 -6.32 36.56
C ASP A 327 24.35 -5.28 37.27
N THR A 328 23.22 -4.92 36.74
CA THR A 328 22.35 -3.88 37.31
C THR A 328 21.77 -4.35 38.65
N LYS A 329 21.80 -3.47 39.63
CA LYS A 329 21.22 -3.78 40.93
C LYS A 329 20.08 -2.84 41.29
N ASP A 330 20.14 -1.63 40.81
CA ASP A 330 19.14 -0.61 41.09
C ASP A 330 18.62 -0.08 39.75
N VAL A 331 17.30 0.08 39.63
CA VAL A 331 16.70 0.55 38.37
C VAL A 331 15.89 1.82 38.62
N LEU A 332 15.80 2.63 37.57
CA LEU A 332 14.85 3.72 37.54
C LEU A 332 13.78 3.35 36.48
N LEU A 333 12.56 3.18 36.96
CA LEU A 333 11.44 2.95 36.05
C LEU A 333 10.93 4.29 35.50
N GLU A 334 10.73 4.34 34.20
CA GLU A 334 10.19 5.51 33.53
C GLU A 334 8.79 5.21 33.02
N CYS A 335 7.86 6.12 33.31
CA CYS A 335 6.50 5.99 32.79
C CYS A 335 6.01 7.38 32.45
N ALA A 336 5.93 7.69 31.17
CA ALA A 336 5.70 9.06 30.71
C ALA A 336 4.56 9.14 29.72
N PHE A 337 4.01 10.34 29.61
CA PHE A 337 3.17 10.69 28.48
C PHE A 337 3.95 11.64 27.59
N PHE A 338 4.21 11.19 26.34
CA PHE A 338 4.84 12.03 25.32
C PHE A 338 3.77 12.45 24.33
N ALA A 339 3.71 13.75 24.03
CA ALA A 339 2.69 14.28 23.13
C ALA A 339 2.89 13.71 21.73
N PRO A 340 1.83 13.18 21.09
CA PRO A 340 1.97 12.51 19.79
C PRO A 340 2.65 13.36 18.73
N ASP A 341 2.37 14.68 18.70
CA ASP A 341 2.96 15.54 17.66
C ASP A 341 4.48 15.62 17.76
N HIS A 342 5.05 15.36 18.93
CA HIS A 342 6.49 15.45 19.15
C HIS A 342 7.19 14.12 18.97
N ILE A 343 6.42 13.02 18.80
CA ILE A 343 7.00 11.70 18.56
C ILE A 343 6.77 11.29 17.10
N ARG A 344 5.66 11.76 16.50
CA ARG A 344 5.25 11.32 15.16
C ARG A 344 6.36 11.59 14.15
N GLY A 345 6.74 10.53 13.41
CA GLY A 345 7.75 10.60 12.38
C GLY A 345 9.19 10.53 12.86
N ARG A 346 9.43 10.67 14.16
CA ARG A 346 10.81 10.72 14.66
C ARG A 346 11.51 9.37 14.51
N ALA A 347 10.82 8.28 14.85
CA ALA A 347 11.41 6.94 14.70
C ALA A 347 11.83 6.70 13.25
N ARG A 348 10.93 7.03 12.31
CA ARG A 348 11.19 6.81 10.90
C ARG A 348 12.41 7.61 10.43
N SER A 349 12.60 8.81 10.96
CA SER A 349 13.72 9.64 10.53
C SER A 349 15.08 9.03 10.92
N TYR A 350 15.08 8.06 11.83
CA TYR A 350 16.31 7.35 12.21
C TYR A 350 16.28 5.89 11.74
N GLY A 351 15.37 5.54 10.86
CA GLY A 351 15.24 4.18 10.38
C GLY A 351 14.70 3.22 11.41
N LEU A 352 14.00 3.70 12.41
CA LEU A 352 13.50 2.89 13.51
C LEU A 352 12.00 2.69 13.41
N HIS A 353 11.54 1.57 13.95
CA HIS A 353 10.12 1.25 14.00
C HIS A 353 9.92 0.38 15.23
N THR A 354 9.37 0.95 16.29
CA THR A 354 9.29 0.26 17.58
C THR A 354 7.86 0.20 18.09
N ASP A 355 7.61 -0.77 18.97
CA ASP A 355 6.30 -0.88 19.61
C ASP A 355 5.98 0.37 20.44
N SER A 356 6.99 0.95 21.08
CA SER A 356 6.81 2.16 21.85
C SER A 356 6.43 3.35 20.95
N SER A 357 7.18 3.54 19.85
CA SER A 357 6.91 4.70 18.99
C SER A 357 5.57 4.59 18.31
N MET A 358 5.14 3.38 17.93
CA MET A 358 3.82 3.20 17.33
C MET A 358 2.72 3.68 18.27
N ARG A 359 2.86 3.39 19.56
CA ARG A 359 1.85 3.78 20.53
C ARG A 359 1.90 5.28 20.83
N PHE A 360 3.09 5.82 21.07
CA PHE A 360 3.20 7.24 21.39
C PHE A 360 2.83 8.15 20.21
N GLU A 361 3.20 7.74 18.99
CA GLU A 361 2.85 8.54 17.80
C GLU A 361 1.35 8.71 17.64
N ARG A 362 0.61 7.69 18.00
CA ARG A 362 -0.85 7.68 17.79
C ARG A 362 -1.61 8.12 19.01
N GLY A 363 -0.98 8.07 20.18
CA GLY A 363 -1.56 8.53 21.44
C GLY A 363 -1.67 7.45 22.48
N VAL A 364 -1.04 7.71 23.62
CA VAL A 364 -1.14 6.87 24.81
C VAL A 364 -2.09 7.58 25.77
N ASP A 365 -2.93 6.82 26.46
CA ASP A 365 -3.86 7.36 27.45
C ASP A 365 -3.11 8.26 28.42
N TYR A 366 -3.43 9.55 28.42
CA TYR A 366 -2.68 10.50 29.24
C TYR A 366 -3.08 10.46 30.73
N ALA A 367 -4.04 9.66 31.09
CA ALA A 367 -4.41 9.45 32.50
C ALA A 367 -3.90 8.13 33.07
N LEU A 368 -3.08 7.40 32.32
CA LEU A 368 -2.73 6.04 32.64
C LEU A 368 -1.43 5.91 33.44
N GLN A 369 -0.55 6.90 33.39
CA GLN A 369 0.84 6.71 33.82
C GLN A 369 0.98 6.26 35.26
N HIS A 370 0.24 6.85 36.21
CA HIS A 370 0.37 6.48 37.61
C HIS A 370 -0.05 5.01 37.83
N ALA A 371 -1.17 4.58 37.23
CA ALA A 371 -1.62 3.21 37.39
C ALA A 371 -0.64 2.23 36.74
N ALA A 372 -0.12 2.57 35.59
CA ALA A 372 0.85 1.70 34.91
C ALA A 372 2.13 1.57 35.71
N MET A 373 2.58 2.66 36.31
CA MET A 373 3.77 2.63 37.18
C MET A 373 3.55 1.66 38.36
N GLU A 374 2.37 1.72 38.98
CA GLU A 374 2.09 0.81 40.08
C GLU A 374 2.05 -0.64 39.63
N ARG A 375 1.45 -0.88 38.46
CA ARG A 375 1.38 -2.23 37.92
C ARG A 375 2.77 -2.79 37.66
N ALA A 376 3.64 -1.99 37.05
CA ALA A 376 5.01 -2.41 36.76
C ALA A 376 5.78 -2.66 38.04
N THR A 377 5.59 -1.79 39.03
CA THR A 377 6.26 -1.95 40.34
C THR A 377 5.82 -3.23 41.02
N GLN A 378 4.51 -3.51 40.99
CA GLN A 378 3.98 -4.73 41.57
C GLN A 378 4.65 -5.95 40.96
N LEU A 379 4.72 -6.01 39.66
CA LEU A 379 5.32 -7.14 38.97
C LEU A 379 6.81 -7.23 39.22
N LEU A 380 7.50 -6.08 39.22
CA LEU A 380 8.94 -6.09 39.44
C LEU A 380 9.28 -6.63 40.83
N VAL A 381 8.55 -6.20 41.85
CA VAL A 381 8.80 -6.69 43.24
C VAL A 381 8.48 -8.17 43.35
N GLU A 382 7.37 -8.60 42.73
CA GLU A 382 6.99 -10.02 42.77
C GLU A 382 8.03 -10.92 42.12
N ILE A 383 8.62 -10.47 41.04
CA ILE A 383 9.51 -11.31 40.23
C ILE A 383 10.96 -11.13 40.61
N CYS A 384 11.39 -9.89 40.83
CA CYS A 384 12.80 -9.58 41.09
C CYS A 384 13.09 -9.14 42.48
N GLY A 385 12.08 -8.87 43.29
CA GLY A 385 12.30 -8.30 44.63
C GLY A 385 12.68 -6.85 44.53
N GLY A 386 13.09 -6.30 45.65
CA GLY A 386 13.61 -4.96 45.66
C GLY A 386 12.93 -4.05 46.68
N ASP A 387 13.57 -2.93 46.91
CA ASP A 387 13.12 -1.88 47.84
C ASP A 387 12.60 -0.72 46.99
N VAL A 388 11.37 -0.29 47.24
CA VAL A 388 10.62 0.61 46.38
C VAL A 388 10.65 2.02 46.97
N ALA A 389 11.05 3.01 46.13
CA ALA A 389 11.02 4.41 46.50
C ALA A 389 9.68 5.00 46.10
N PRO A 390 9.35 6.19 46.57
CA PRO A 390 8.14 6.87 46.09
C PRO A 390 8.25 7.27 44.63
N VAL A 391 7.10 7.40 43.99
CA VAL A 391 7.06 7.91 42.63
C VAL A 391 7.43 9.40 42.62
N VAL A 392 8.33 9.78 41.73
CA VAL A 392 8.65 11.19 41.50
C VAL A 392 7.98 11.61 40.22
N ALA A 393 7.18 12.65 40.26
CA ALA A 393 6.40 13.11 39.13
C ALA A 393 6.81 14.54 38.73
N ALA A 394 7.03 14.74 37.44
CA ALA A 394 7.16 16.06 36.85
C ALA A 394 6.00 16.22 35.87
N GLU A 395 5.08 17.11 36.19
CA GLU A 395 3.85 17.25 35.41
C GLU A 395 3.60 18.70 35.07
N SER A 396 3.09 18.93 33.85
CA SER A 396 2.63 20.24 33.41
C SER A 396 1.16 20.11 33.05
N ALA A 397 0.28 20.52 33.96
CA ALA A 397 -1.15 20.39 33.75
C ALA A 397 -1.61 21.21 32.53
N ALA A 398 -0.96 22.34 32.28
CA ALA A 398 -1.32 23.18 31.16
C ALA A 398 -1.05 22.50 29.80
N ASP A 399 -0.08 21.62 29.77
CA ASP A 399 0.30 20.92 28.52
C ASP A 399 -0.36 19.57 28.33
N LEU A 400 -0.96 19.00 29.37
CA LEU A 400 -1.67 17.75 29.23
C LEU A 400 -2.91 17.94 28.35
N PRO A 401 -3.25 16.98 27.50
CA PRO A 401 -4.46 17.10 26.72
C PRO A 401 -5.71 17.19 27.59
N LYS A 402 -6.75 17.80 27.03
CA LYS A 402 -8.03 17.89 27.69
C LYS A 402 -9.07 17.12 26.89
N PRO A 403 -10.03 16.48 27.55
CA PRO A 403 -11.02 15.70 26.82
C PRO A 403 -11.86 16.60 25.92
N ASN A 404 -12.08 16.14 24.69
CA ASN A 404 -12.97 16.83 23.77
C ASN A 404 -14.42 16.61 24.18
N GLN A 405 -15.23 17.67 24.12
CA GLN A 405 -16.66 17.57 24.26
C GLN A 405 -17.29 17.76 22.88
N VAL A 406 -18.08 16.80 22.44
CA VAL A 406 -18.59 16.79 21.08
C VAL A 406 -20.11 16.65 21.12
N ALA A 407 -20.81 17.53 20.40
CA ALA A 407 -22.26 17.46 20.30
C ALA A 407 -22.66 16.52 19.16
N LEU A 408 -23.63 15.67 19.43
CA LEU A 408 -24.17 14.76 18.41
C LEU A 408 -25.67 15.07 18.27
N ARG A 409 -26.05 15.55 17.10
CA ARG A 409 -27.44 15.83 16.82
C ARG A 409 -28.16 14.57 16.34
N ARG A 410 -29.36 14.33 16.84
CA ARG A 410 -30.19 13.21 16.39
C ARG A 410 -30.40 13.28 14.87
N SER A 411 -30.66 14.48 14.35
CA SER A 411 -30.92 14.63 12.93
C SER A 411 -29.70 14.25 12.08
N LYS A 412 -28.49 14.64 12.53
CA LYS A 412 -27.29 14.33 11.81
C LYS A 412 -26.97 12.85 11.85
N LEU A 413 -27.16 12.22 13.00
CA LEU A 413 -26.93 10.79 13.16
C LEU A 413 -27.83 10.02 12.20
N ASP A 414 -29.12 10.34 12.21
CA ASP A 414 -30.09 9.65 11.37
C ASP A 414 -29.80 9.87 9.89
N LYS A 415 -29.39 11.10 9.52
CA LYS A 415 -29.14 11.41 8.12
C LYS A 415 -27.93 10.67 7.59
N LEU A 416 -26.83 10.68 8.36
CA LEU A 416 -25.58 10.06 7.89
C LEU A 416 -25.70 8.53 7.84
N LEU A 417 -26.38 7.94 8.82
CA LEU A 417 -26.53 6.49 8.82
C LEU A 417 -27.70 6.00 7.98
N GLY A 418 -28.65 6.87 7.68
CA GLY A 418 -29.84 6.49 6.95
C GLY A 418 -30.78 5.59 7.74
N HIS A 419 -30.72 5.66 9.07
CA HIS A 419 -31.47 4.75 9.94
C HIS A 419 -31.51 5.37 11.33
N ALA A 420 -32.64 5.27 12.00
CA ALA A 420 -32.79 5.81 13.34
C ALA A 420 -32.50 4.73 14.37
N ILE A 421 -31.39 4.89 15.07
CA ILE A 421 -31.03 3.98 16.15
C ILE A 421 -31.71 4.49 17.43
N PRO A 422 -32.31 3.62 18.22
CA PRO A 422 -33.04 4.07 19.43
C PRO A 422 -32.11 4.84 20.39
N ASP A 423 -32.67 5.84 21.07
CA ASP A 423 -31.91 6.69 21.98
C ASP A 423 -31.14 5.87 23.01
N ALA A 424 -31.76 4.86 23.59
CA ALA A 424 -31.12 4.06 24.63
C ALA A 424 -29.91 3.34 24.09
N ASP A 425 -29.95 2.88 22.84
CA ASP A 425 -28.83 2.20 22.23
C ASP A 425 -27.68 3.19 21.95
N VAL A 426 -28.02 4.40 21.52
CA VAL A 426 -26.99 5.42 21.28
C VAL A 426 -26.22 5.71 22.57
N VAL A 427 -26.97 5.93 23.67
CA VAL A 427 -26.37 6.26 24.95
C VAL A 427 -25.54 5.09 25.45
N GLU A 428 -26.08 3.85 25.38
CA GLU A 428 -25.32 2.70 25.87
C GLU A 428 -24.03 2.48 25.08
N ILE A 429 -24.09 2.64 23.76
CA ILE A 429 -22.89 2.49 22.93
C ILE A 429 -21.82 3.50 23.37
N LEU A 430 -22.20 4.77 23.45
CA LEU A 430 -21.22 5.79 23.77
C LEU A 430 -20.68 5.63 25.19
N GLU A 431 -21.56 5.27 26.14
CA GLU A 431 -21.10 5.08 27.52
C GLU A 431 -20.20 3.88 27.67
N ARG A 432 -20.51 2.77 27.00
CA ARG A 432 -19.62 1.60 27.06
C ARG A 432 -18.28 1.84 26.38
N LEU A 433 -18.24 2.80 25.43
CA LEU A 433 -16.97 3.21 24.84
C LEU A 433 -16.14 4.11 25.77
N GLY A 434 -16.68 4.45 26.93
CA GLY A 434 -15.97 5.25 27.94
C GLY A 434 -16.33 6.70 27.96
N MET A 435 -17.34 7.12 27.18
CA MET A 435 -17.72 8.52 27.12
C MET A 435 -18.70 8.87 28.22
N GLN A 436 -18.65 10.13 28.67
CA GLN A 436 -19.68 10.70 29.49
C GLN A 436 -20.69 11.36 28.59
N VAL A 437 -21.95 10.98 28.73
CA VAL A 437 -23.00 11.38 27.81
C VAL A 437 -24.08 12.15 28.53
N GLU A 438 -24.43 13.31 28.01
CA GLU A 438 -25.57 14.11 28.49
C GLU A 438 -26.57 14.25 27.38
N THR A 439 -27.86 14.04 27.70
CA THR A 439 -28.92 14.25 26.72
C THR A 439 -29.21 15.75 26.61
N THR A 440 -29.35 16.24 25.38
CA THR A 440 -29.62 17.63 25.10
C THR A 440 -30.92 17.75 24.30
N ALA A 441 -31.38 18.97 24.06
CA ALA A 441 -32.60 19.18 23.29
C ALA A 441 -32.47 18.63 21.87
N GLU A 442 -31.27 18.67 21.25
CA GLU A 442 -31.10 18.23 19.87
C GLU A 442 -30.46 16.86 19.75
N GLY A 443 -30.06 16.28 20.85
CA GLY A 443 -29.40 14.98 20.81
C GLY A 443 -28.60 14.72 22.05
N TRP A 444 -27.27 14.72 21.93
CA TRP A 444 -26.40 14.36 23.02
C TRP A 444 -25.14 15.20 23.00
N GLN A 445 -24.50 15.31 24.18
CA GLN A 445 -23.18 15.87 24.33
C GLN A 445 -22.32 14.77 24.92
N ALA A 446 -21.26 14.38 24.21
CA ALA A 446 -20.40 13.29 24.67
C ALA A 446 -19.01 13.83 24.92
N THR A 447 -18.41 13.40 26.06
CA THR A 447 -17.04 13.75 26.40
C THR A 447 -16.15 12.56 26.09
N ALA A 448 -15.14 12.76 25.23
CA ALA A 448 -14.26 11.68 24.84
C ALA A 448 -13.43 11.18 26.01
N PRO A 449 -13.19 9.88 26.13
CA PRO A 449 -12.31 9.38 27.20
C PRO A 449 -10.85 9.72 26.92
N THR A 450 -10.01 9.57 27.93
CA THR A 450 -8.62 10.01 27.83
C THR A 450 -7.78 9.17 26.88
N TRP A 451 -8.27 8.01 26.49
CA TRP A 451 -7.53 7.13 25.57
C TRP A 451 -7.95 7.28 24.10
N ARG A 452 -8.93 8.15 23.80
CA ARG A 452 -9.38 8.33 22.43
C ARG A 452 -8.93 9.70 21.91
N PHE A 453 -7.89 9.68 21.11
CA PHE A 453 -7.33 10.90 20.51
C PHE A 453 -8.00 11.27 19.21
N ASP A 454 -8.85 10.37 18.70
CA ASP A 454 -9.48 10.53 17.38
C ASP A 454 -10.88 11.15 17.47
N ILE A 455 -11.46 11.26 18.65
CA ILE A 455 -12.84 11.76 18.79
C ILE A 455 -12.76 13.28 18.96
N ALA A 456 -13.16 14.02 17.92
CA ALA A 456 -13.06 15.47 17.94
C ALA A 456 -14.25 16.17 17.31
N ILE A 457 -14.93 15.54 16.34
CA ILE A 457 -16.02 16.18 15.62
C ILE A 457 -17.24 15.27 15.63
N GLU A 458 -18.38 15.83 15.23
CA GLU A 458 -19.63 15.13 15.25
C GLU A 458 -19.60 13.84 14.47
N GLN A 459 -18.93 13.85 13.30
CA GLN A 459 -18.83 12.67 12.46
C GLN A 459 -18.11 11.52 13.17
N ASP A 460 -17.18 11.83 14.07
CA ASP A 460 -16.52 10.78 14.83
C ASP A 460 -17.51 10.02 15.70
N LEU A 461 -18.45 10.74 16.31
CA LEU A 461 -19.48 10.08 17.12
C LEU A 461 -20.45 9.27 16.25
N VAL A 462 -20.82 9.79 15.08
CA VAL A 462 -21.66 9.04 14.15
C VAL A 462 -20.95 7.73 13.78
N GLU A 463 -19.66 7.78 13.51
CA GLU A 463 -18.91 6.58 13.17
C GLU A 463 -18.92 5.57 14.32
N GLU A 464 -18.70 6.05 15.55
CA GLU A 464 -18.68 5.15 16.69
C GLU A 464 -20.03 4.45 16.88
N VAL A 465 -21.12 5.22 16.79
CA VAL A 465 -22.46 4.62 16.95
C VAL A 465 -22.71 3.61 15.83
N GLY A 466 -22.38 3.97 14.59
CA GLY A 466 -22.67 3.10 13.47
C GLY A 466 -21.86 1.81 13.47
N ARG A 467 -20.55 1.90 13.77
CA ARG A 467 -19.72 0.70 13.74
C ARG A 467 -20.06 -0.27 14.87
N ILE A 468 -20.44 0.23 16.03
CA ILE A 468 -20.82 -0.64 17.15
C ILE A 468 -22.22 -1.22 16.93
N TYR A 469 -23.15 -0.39 16.45
CA TYR A 469 -24.48 -0.88 16.12
C TYR A 469 -24.40 -2.00 15.07
N GLY A 470 -23.44 -1.87 14.16
CA GLY A 470 -23.21 -2.82 13.07
C GLY A 470 -23.78 -2.31 11.76
N TYR A 471 -22.90 -1.99 10.83
CA TYR A 471 -23.36 -1.48 9.53
C TYR A 471 -24.26 -2.48 8.82
N ASN A 472 -24.06 -3.78 9.07
CA ASN A 472 -24.92 -4.79 8.45
C ASN A 472 -26.32 -4.80 9.06
N ASN A 473 -26.52 -4.16 10.19
CA ASN A 473 -27.84 -4.04 10.81
C ASN A 473 -28.62 -2.82 10.34
N ILE A 474 -27.99 -2.00 9.48
CA ILE A 474 -28.66 -0.83 8.90
C ILE A 474 -29.29 -1.28 7.57
N PRO A 475 -30.59 -1.12 7.41
CA PRO A 475 -31.25 -1.59 6.19
C PRO A 475 -30.78 -0.83 4.96
N ASN A 476 -30.65 -1.55 3.87
CA ASN A 476 -30.37 -0.94 2.57
C ASN A 476 -31.60 -0.22 2.08
N GLN A 477 -31.44 0.99 1.60
CA GLN A 477 -32.56 1.77 1.08
C GLN A 477 -32.20 2.30 -0.30
N ALA A 478 -33.14 2.19 -1.22
CA ALA A 478 -32.97 2.77 -2.52
C ALA A 478 -33.03 4.30 -2.41
N PRO A 479 -32.17 5.02 -3.05
CA PRO A 479 -32.25 6.48 -2.99
C PRO A 479 -33.47 6.99 -3.76
N VAL A 480 -34.02 8.08 -3.27
CA VAL A 480 -35.14 8.76 -3.92
C VAL A 480 -34.66 10.15 -4.28
N ALA A 481 -34.71 10.49 -5.56
CA ALA A 481 -34.22 11.78 -6.01
C ALA A 481 -34.98 12.21 -7.25
N ALA A 482 -35.09 13.51 -7.41
CA ALA A 482 -35.64 14.06 -8.64
C ALA A 482 -34.61 13.85 -9.77
N LEU A 483 -35.11 13.40 -10.90
CA LEU A 483 -34.29 13.22 -12.09
C LEU A 483 -34.33 14.48 -12.91
N ASN A 484 -33.18 15.08 -13.16
CA ASN A 484 -33.08 16.20 -14.07
C ASN A 484 -32.42 15.71 -15.35
N MET A 485 -33.16 15.79 -16.43
CA MET A 485 -32.69 15.33 -17.71
C MET A 485 -31.90 16.43 -18.38
N ASN A 486 -30.61 16.23 -18.50
CA ASN A 486 -29.74 17.16 -19.20
C ASN A 486 -29.68 16.77 -20.67
N LEU A 487 -29.55 17.78 -21.53
CA LEU A 487 -29.37 17.51 -22.93
C LEU A 487 -28.02 16.83 -23.15
N HIS A 488 -28.04 15.85 -24.04
CA HIS A 488 -26.84 15.16 -24.44
C HIS A 488 -25.95 16.10 -25.24
N ASN A 489 -24.66 16.18 -24.94
CA ASN A 489 -23.72 16.99 -25.69
C ASN A 489 -23.28 16.20 -26.92
N GLU A 490 -23.90 16.47 -28.04
CA GLU A 490 -23.61 15.75 -29.27
C GLU A 490 -22.21 16.02 -29.81
N ALA A 491 -21.61 17.14 -29.39
CA ALA A 491 -20.26 17.48 -29.85
C ALA A 491 -19.17 16.76 -29.09
N LYS A 492 -19.51 16.04 -28.02
CA LYS A 492 -18.50 15.29 -27.29
C LYS A 492 -18.24 13.96 -27.97
N LEU A 493 -16.97 13.62 -28.14
CA LEU A 493 -16.58 12.30 -28.61
C LEU A 493 -16.12 11.48 -27.41
N PRO A 494 -16.93 10.53 -26.95
CA PRO A 494 -16.54 9.75 -25.78
C PRO A 494 -15.37 8.84 -26.10
N LEU A 495 -14.51 8.66 -25.10
CA LEU A 495 -13.37 7.75 -25.24
C LEU A 495 -13.83 6.33 -25.59
N LYS A 496 -14.99 5.94 -25.10
CA LYS A 496 -15.50 4.59 -25.38
C LYS A 496 -15.63 4.34 -26.90
N ARG A 497 -16.06 5.35 -27.67
CA ARG A 497 -16.19 5.13 -29.11
C ARG A 497 -14.84 4.86 -29.77
N VAL A 498 -13.80 5.54 -29.28
CA VAL A 498 -12.45 5.33 -29.80
C VAL A 498 -11.93 3.95 -29.38
N ARG A 499 -12.16 3.57 -28.11
CA ARG A 499 -11.78 2.25 -27.66
C ARG A 499 -12.44 1.15 -28.50
N ASP A 500 -13.74 1.27 -28.71
CA ASP A 500 -14.46 0.26 -29.48
C ASP A 500 -13.94 0.17 -30.91
N LEU A 501 -13.64 1.31 -31.52
CA LEU A 501 -13.12 1.31 -32.87
C LEU A 501 -11.78 0.60 -32.96
N LEU A 502 -10.87 0.90 -32.03
CA LEU A 502 -9.54 0.30 -32.05
C LEU A 502 -9.61 -1.19 -31.75
N VAL A 503 -10.45 -1.59 -30.80
CA VAL A 503 -10.63 -3.01 -30.52
C VAL A 503 -11.18 -3.72 -31.74
N ASP A 504 -12.13 -3.11 -32.42
CA ASP A 504 -12.71 -3.73 -33.64
C ASP A 504 -11.68 -3.83 -34.76
N ARG A 505 -10.66 -2.96 -34.74
CA ARG A 505 -9.59 -3.03 -35.74
C ARG A 505 -8.42 -3.91 -35.29
N GLY A 506 -8.61 -4.68 -34.22
CA GLY A 506 -7.64 -5.68 -33.76
C GLY A 506 -6.68 -5.25 -32.70
N TYR A 507 -6.90 -4.10 -32.09
CA TYR A 507 -6.03 -3.63 -31.00
C TYR A 507 -6.49 -4.15 -29.65
N GLN A 508 -5.54 -4.25 -28.73
CA GLN A 508 -5.81 -4.52 -27.33
C GLN A 508 -5.36 -3.31 -26.52
N GLU A 509 -6.14 -2.99 -25.50
CA GLU A 509 -5.80 -1.83 -24.66
C GLU A 509 -4.74 -2.23 -23.64
N ALA A 510 -3.73 -1.36 -23.52
CA ALA A 510 -2.68 -1.54 -22.53
C ALA A 510 -2.79 -0.44 -21.48
N ILE A 511 -2.39 -0.77 -20.26
CA ILE A 511 -2.24 0.21 -19.19
C ILE A 511 -0.82 0.04 -18.66
N THR A 512 0.04 0.97 -19.01
CA THR A 512 1.44 0.89 -18.61
C THR A 512 1.73 1.87 -17.48
N TYR A 513 2.89 1.73 -16.88
CA TYR A 513 3.24 2.54 -15.73
C TYR A 513 3.50 3.98 -16.10
N SER A 514 3.08 4.89 -15.20
CA SER A 514 3.39 6.32 -15.35
C SER A 514 4.82 6.65 -14.96
N PHE A 515 5.51 5.75 -14.28
CA PHE A 515 6.90 5.92 -13.87
C PHE A 515 7.76 5.01 -14.72
N VAL A 516 8.82 5.58 -15.29
CA VAL A 516 9.61 4.87 -16.30
C VAL A 516 11.09 5.02 -16.00
N GLU A 517 11.89 4.25 -16.73
CA GLU A 517 13.33 4.28 -16.60
C GLU A 517 13.88 5.53 -17.32
N PRO A 518 14.62 6.39 -16.61
CA PRO A 518 14.95 7.70 -17.18
C PRO A 518 15.90 7.67 -18.38
N GLU A 519 16.88 6.78 -18.40
CA GLU A 519 17.80 6.75 -19.53
C GLU A 519 17.14 6.24 -20.79
N GLN A 520 16.26 5.27 -20.65
CA GLN A 520 15.49 4.79 -21.80
C GLN A 520 14.55 5.87 -22.30
N GLN A 521 13.96 6.65 -21.41
CA GLN A 521 13.07 7.72 -21.80
C GLN A 521 13.79 8.76 -22.64
N LYS A 522 15.07 9.00 -22.38
CA LYS A 522 15.83 9.95 -23.17
C LYS A 522 16.00 9.54 -24.63
N LEU A 523 15.85 8.25 -24.91
CA LEU A 523 15.87 7.79 -26.30
C LEU A 523 14.62 8.25 -27.04
N VAL A 524 13.51 8.36 -26.35
CA VAL A 524 12.23 8.74 -26.96
C VAL A 524 12.04 10.24 -26.96
N VAL A 525 12.33 10.88 -25.82
CA VAL A 525 12.16 12.32 -25.66
C VAL A 525 13.46 12.90 -25.09
N PRO A 526 14.48 13.08 -25.92
CA PRO A 526 15.70 13.72 -25.43
C PRO A 526 15.51 15.21 -25.24
N GLY A 527 16.33 15.80 -24.42
CA GLY A 527 16.37 17.23 -24.24
C GLY A 527 15.31 17.81 -23.31
N VAL A 528 14.52 16.96 -22.67
CA VAL A 528 13.57 17.40 -21.65
C VAL A 528 13.92 16.70 -20.35
N ASP A 529 14.11 17.49 -19.30
CA ASP A 529 14.42 16.92 -17.97
C ASP A 529 13.13 16.55 -17.29
N ALA A 530 12.84 15.24 -17.25
CA ALA A 530 11.63 14.74 -16.63
C ALA A 530 11.70 14.89 -15.11
N LEU A 531 10.54 14.94 -14.48
CA LEU A 531 10.48 14.89 -13.02
C LEU A 531 10.98 13.54 -12.53
N ILE A 532 11.93 13.57 -11.61
CA ILE A 532 12.49 12.35 -11.01
C ILE A 532 11.93 12.20 -9.61
N LEU A 533 11.44 11.03 -9.27
CA LEU A 533 10.90 10.78 -7.95
C LEU A 533 12.03 10.76 -6.92
N PRO A 534 11.83 11.39 -5.76
CA PRO A 534 12.87 11.36 -4.73
C PRO A 534 13.06 10.00 -4.08
N ASN A 535 12.00 9.18 -4.03
CA ASN A 535 12.10 7.86 -3.42
C ASN A 535 11.32 6.84 -4.25
N PRO A 536 11.85 6.49 -5.44
CA PRO A 536 11.12 5.58 -6.32
C PRO A 536 11.14 4.16 -5.80
N ILE A 537 10.18 3.37 -6.27
CA ILE A 537 10.13 1.94 -5.96
C ILE A 537 11.38 1.23 -6.48
N SER A 538 11.82 1.64 -7.67
CA SER A 538 13.07 1.13 -8.23
C SER A 538 13.65 2.19 -9.17
N ALA A 539 14.93 2.05 -9.49
CA ALA A 539 15.58 2.97 -10.43
C ALA A 539 14.93 2.91 -11.81
N GLU A 540 14.35 1.76 -12.15
CA GLU A 540 13.71 1.58 -13.46
C GLU A 540 12.32 2.19 -13.52
N MET A 541 11.83 2.75 -12.42
CA MET A 541 10.54 3.41 -12.34
C MET A 541 10.70 4.74 -11.61
N SER A 542 11.73 5.50 -11.97
CA SER A 542 12.07 6.69 -11.19
C SER A 542 11.72 8.01 -11.86
N ALA A 543 11.34 8.01 -13.14
CA ALA A 543 11.01 9.24 -13.85
C ALA A 543 9.53 9.23 -14.25
N MET A 544 8.89 10.42 -14.17
CA MET A 544 7.55 10.56 -14.71
C MET A 544 7.62 10.54 -16.25
N ARG A 545 6.73 9.79 -16.87
CA ARG A 545 6.78 9.61 -18.32
C ARG A 545 6.42 10.90 -19.06
N LEU A 546 7.21 11.21 -20.09
CA LEU A 546 6.97 12.33 -20.99
C LEU A 546 6.17 11.91 -22.22
N SER A 547 6.00 10.60 -22.38
CA SER A 547 5.33 10.04 -23.55
C SER A 547 4.84 8.64 -23.19
N LEU A 548 3.78 8.21 -23.85
CA LEU A 548 3.29 6.84 -23.70
C LEU A 548 4.06 5.85 -24.57
N ILE A 549 4.89 6.35 -25.48
CA ILE A 549 5.55 5.49 -26.45
C ILE A 549 6.51 4.51 -25.78
N GLN A 550 7.28 4.97 -24.80
CA GLN A 550 8.26 4.10 -24.15
C GLN A 550 7.58 2.86 -23.54
N GLY A 551 6.50 3.07 -22.82
CA GLY A 551 5.79 1.96 -22.20
C GLY A 551 5.21 0.99 -23.20
N LEU A 552 4.67 1.54 -24.30
CA LEU A 552 4.12 0.69 -25.34
C LEU A 552 5.21 -0.13 -26.04
N LEU A 553 6.37 0.49 -26.31
CA LEU A 553 7.45 -0.26 -26.94
C LEU A 553 7.96 -1.37 -26.02
N ASN A 554 8.07 -1.10 -24.73
CA ASN A 554 8.47 -2.14 -23.78
C ASN A 554 7.46 -3.28 -23.73
N THR A 555 6.17 -2.94 -23.88
CA THR A 555 5.13 -3.96 -23.89
C THR A 555 5.23 -4.82 -25.17
N VAL A 556 5.55 -4.21 -26.29
CA VAL A 556 5.76 -4.98 -27.52
C VAL A 556 6.91 -5.97 -27.31
N VAL A 557 8.03 -5.50 -26.76
CA VAL A 557 9.19 -6.35 -26.52
C VAL A 557 8.82 -7.50 -25.56
N HIS A 558 8.07 -7.16 -24.50
CA HIS A 558 7.62 -8.17 -23.55
C HIS A 558 6.85 -9.29 -24.24
N ASN A 559 5.96 -8.92 -25.15
CA ASN A 559 5.14 -9.91 -25.86
C ASN A 559 5.96 -10.67 -26.91
N GLN A 560 6.84 -9.98 -27.62
CA GLN A 560 7.68 -10.65 -28.60
C GLN A 560 8.57 -11.72 -27.97
N LYS A 561 9.08 -11.43 -26.76
CA LYS A 561 9.90 -12.41 -26.04
C LYS A 561 9.11 -13.63 -25.60
N ARG A 562 7.78 -13.52 -25.61
CA ARG A 562 6.89 -14.60 -25.22
C ARG A 562 6.17 -15.18 -26.42
N GLN A 563 6.82 -15.09 -27.58
CA GLN A 563 6.34 -15.71 -28.81
C GLN A 563 4.99 -15.18 -29.26
N GLN A 564 4.75 -13.88 -29.03
CA GLN A 564 3.60 -13.17 -29.59
C GLN A 564 4.13 -12.15 -30.57
N PRO A 565 4.40 -12.54 -31.81
CA PRO A 565 5.08 -11.63 -32.74
C PRO A 565 4.18 -10.56 -33.33
N ARG A 566 2.88 -10.79 -33.40
CA ARG A 566 1.93 -9.83 -33.96
C ARG A 566 1.28 -9.08 -32.80
N VAL A 567 1.63 -7.79 -32.63
CA VAL A 567 1.21 -7.01 -31.49
C VAL A 567 0.53 -5.73 -32.00
N ARG A 568 -0.68 -5.44 -31.49
CA ARG A 568 -1.39 -4.20 -31.75
C ARG A 568 -1.95 -3.71 -30.43
N LEU A 569 -1.41 -2.61 -29.94
CA LEU A 569 -1.80 -2.10 -28.62
C LEU A 569 -2.15 -0.62 -28.74
N PHE A 570 -3.06 -0.19 -27.89
CA PHE A 570 -3.30 1.24 -27.70
C PHE A 570 -3.46 1.53 -26.23
N GLU A 571 -3.25 2.80 -25.88
CA GLU A 571 -3.36 3.23 -24.49
C GLU A 571 -3.88 4.66 -24.45
N TYR A 572 -4.75 4.91 -23.50
CA TYR A 572 -5.16 6.26 -23.13
C TYR A 572 -4.60 6.52 -21.74
N GLY A 573 -3.84 7.61 -21.59
CA GLY A 573 -3.25 7.91 -20.30
C GLY A 573 -2.60 9.27 -20.29
N LEU A 574 -2.11 9.65 -19.13
CA LEU A 574 -1.48 10.96 -18.95
C LEU A 574 0.01 10.91 -19.25
N ARG A 575 0.51 11.99 -19.84
CA ARG A 575 1.95 12.25 -19.85
C ARG A 575 2.20 13.49 -18.99
N PHE A 576 3.42 13.62 -18.50
CA PHE A 576 3.73 14.62 -17.48
C PHE A 576 4.86 15.48 -17.98
N ILE A 577 4.54 16.72 -18.38
CA ILE A 577 5.49 17.62 -19.01
C ILE A 577 5.87 18.72 -18.03
N PRO A 578 7.15 18.84 -17.67
CA PRO A 578 7.57 19.95 -16.80
C PRO A 578 7.24 21.29 -17.44
N ASP A 579 6.63 22.19 -16.70
CA ASP A 579 6.18 23.47 -17.17
C ASP A 579 6.07 24.41 -16.00
N ALA A 580 6.96 25.39 -15.93
CA ALA A 580 7.01 26.30 -14.78
C ALA A 580 5.71 27.10 -14.62
N ALA A 581 4.96 27.30 -15.70
CA ALA A 581 3.70 28.03 -15.65
C ALA A 581 2.52 27.18 -15.22
N ALA A 582 2.68 25.87 -15.13
CA ALA A 582 1.59 24.97 -14.77
C ALA A 582 1.48 24.79 -13.27
N GLU A 583 0.32 24.35 -12.80
CA GLU A 583 0.09 24.04 -11.41
C GLU A 583 1.11 23.00 -10.93
N ASN A 584 1.77 23.25 -9.85
CA ASN A 584 2.80 22.37 -9.29
C ASN A 584 3.95 22.11 -10.27
N GLY A 585 4.13 22.99 -11.28
CA GLY A 585 5.22 22.87 -12.20
C GLY A 585 5.10 21.73 -13.19
N MET A 586 3.91 21.16 -13.35
CA MET A 586 3.73 19.95 -14.14
C MET A 586 2.44 20.03 -14.95
N ARG A 587 2.54 19.85 -16.26
CA ARG A 587 1.38 19.76 -17.15
C ARG A 587 1.02 18.29 -17.29
N GLN A 588 -0.22 17.93 -16.94
CA GLN A 588 -0.71 16.56 -17.09
C GLN A 588 -1.63 16.53 -18.29
N GLU A 589 -1.19 15.89 -19.35
CA GLU A 589 -1.90 15.91 -20.62
C GLU A 589 -2.42 14.53 -20.96
N PRO A 590 -3.75 14.39 -21.17
CA PRO A 590 -4.28 13.10 -21.63
C PRO A 590 -3.87 12.85 -23.08
N MET A 591 -3.38 11.65 -23.34
CA MET A 591 -2.88 11.24 -24.64
C MET A 591 -3.56 9.95 -25.05
N LEU A 592 -3.67 9.77 -26.36
CA LEU A 592 -4.01 8.49 -26.95
C LEU A 592 -2.81 8.06 -27.79
N ALA A 593 -2.36 6.83 -27.57
CA ALA A 593 -1.20 6.31 -28.28
C ALA A 593 -1.47 4.90 -28.77
N GLY A 594 -0.77 4.51 -29.83
CA GLY A 594 -0.90 3.16 -30.36
C GLY A 594 0.42 2.65 -30.89
N VAL A 595 0.52 1.33 -31.00
CA VAL A 595 1.72 0.68 -31.52
C VAL A 595 1.31 -0.58 -32.25
N ILE A 596 1.94 -0.84 -33.40
CA ILE A 596 1.75 -2.09 -34.13
C ILE A 596 3.12 -2.64 -34.53
N SER A 597 3.21 -3.97 -34.55
CA SER A 597 4.42 -4.66 -34.95
C SER A 597 4.01 -6.04 -35.45
N GLY A 598 4.77 -6.56 -36.41
CA GLY A 598 4.55 -7.91 -36.90
C GLY A 598 3.74 -7.93 -38.17
N ALA A 599 3.04 -9.03 -38.40
CA ALA A 599 2.29 -9.21 -39.62
C ALA A 599 1.08 -8.28 -39.73
N ARG A 600 0.80 -7.84 -40.94
CA ARG A 600 -0.36 -6.98 -41.18
C ARG A 600 -1.66 -7.67 -40.83
N GLY A 601 -1.79 -8.94 -41.08
CA GLY A 601 -2.96 -9.73 -40.71
C GLY A 601 -2.59 -11.06 -40.16
N GLU A 602 -3.62 -11.79 -39.74
CA GLU A 602 -3.41 -13.17 -39.30
C GLU A 602 -2.96 -14.03 -40.49
N GLU A 603 -2.16 -15.05 -40.17
CA GLU A 603 -1.72 -15.99 -41.21
C GLU A 603 -2.93 -16.62 -41.88
N HIS A 604 -3.00 -16.50 -43.22
CA HIS A 604 -4.17 -16.97 -43.96
C HIS A 604 -3.76 -17.32 -45.40
N TRP A 605 -4.30 -18.39 -45.90
CA TRP A 605 -3.91 -18.84 -47.22
C TRP A 605 -4.27 -17.83 -48.33
N ASN A 606 -5.32 -17.07 -48.10
CA ASN A 606 -5.84 -16.12 -49.12
C ASN A 606 -5.40 -14.71 -48.87
N MET A 607 -4.39 -14.52 -48.07
CA MET A 607 -3.87 -13.20 -47.79
C MET A 607 -2.36 -13.20 -47.88
N GLU A 608 -1.83 -12.14 -48.51
CA GLU A 608 -0.39 -11.98 -48.62
C GLU A 608 0.22 -11.79 -47.24
N THR A 609 1.33 -12.49 -46.98
CA THR A 609 2.08 -12.31 -45.75
C THR A 609 2.92 -11.05 -45.89
N ALA A 610 2.61 -10.04 -45.10
CA ALA A 610 3.28 -8.77 -45.14
C ALA A 610 3.43 -8.21 -43.74
N THR A 611 4.53 -7.49 -43.49
CA THR A 611 4.78 -6.80 -42.25
C THR A 611 4.10 -5.44 -42.28
N VAL A 612 3.64 -4.98 -41.08
CA VAL A 612 3.00 -3.66 -41.00
C VAL A 612 3.96 -2.56 -41.46
N ASP A 613 3.40 -1.49 -41.96
CA ASP A 613 4.18 -0.33 -42.34
C ASP A 613 3.47 0.94 -41.85
N PHE A 614 4.05 2.09 -42.19
CA PHE A 614 3.53 3.39 -41.80
C PHE A 614 2.05 3.55 -42.16
N PHE A 615 1.66 3.08 -43.31
CA PHE A 615 0.31 3.32 -43.82
C PHE A 615 -0.72 2.45 -43.13
N ASP A 616 -0.30 1.30 -42.59
CA ASP A 616 -1.22 0.53 -41.78
C ASP A 616 -1.64 1.30 -40.54
N MET A 617 -0.69 1.93 -39.85
CA MET A 617 -1.01 2.75 -38.70
C MET A 617 -1.75 4.01 -39.08
N LYS A 618 -1.35 4.63 -40.20
CA LYS A 618 -2.02 5.85 -40.65
C LYS A 618 -3.48 5.57 -40.92
N GLY A 619 -3.80 4.42 -41.55
CA GLY A 619 -5.20 4.06 -41.80
C GLY A 619 -5.98 3.89 -40.52
N ASP A 620 -5.37 3.24 -39.49
CA ASP A 620 -6.06 3.08 -38.23
C ASP A 620 -6.27 4.42 -37.53
N LEU A 621 -5.26 5.28 -37.55
CA LEU A 621 -5.40 6.60 -36.93
C LEU A 621 -6.44 7.44 -37.69
N GLU A 622 -6.46 7.36 -39.02
CA GLU A 622 -7.47 8.09 -39.81
C GLU A 622 -8.87 7.61 -39.44
N ALA A 623 -9.04 6.32 -39.18
CA ALA A 623 -10.34 5.82 -38.73
C ALA A 623 -10.75 6.46 -37.41
N VAL A 624 -9.82 6.62 -36.50
CA VAL A 624 -10.09 7.31 -35.21
C VAL A 624 -10.47 8.76 -35.48
N LEU A 625 -9.69 9.45 -36.32
CA LEU A 625 -9.95 10.86 -36.61
C LEU A 625 -11.29 11.07 -37.30
N GLU A 626 -11.74 10.11 -38.12
CA GLU A 626 -13.03 10.21 -38.77
C GLU A 626 -14.19 10.25 -37.76
N LEU A 627 -14.00 9.73 -36.57
CA LEU A 627 -15.03 9.84 -35.55
C LEU A 627 -15.34 11.26 -35.15
N THR A 628 -14.40 12.17 -35.36
CA THR A 628 -14.64 13.60 -35.08
C THR A 628 -15.52 14.28 -36.13
N ALA A 629 -15.74 13.65 -37.24
CA ALA A 629 -16.52 14.19 -38.35
C ALA A 629 -15.98 15.52 -38.91
N LYS A 630 -14.70 15.81 -38.66
CA LYS A 630 -14.09 17.06 -39.13
C LYS A 630 -13.53 16.92 -40.54
N GLY A 631 -13.64 15.74 -41.13
CA GLY A 631 -13.27 15.54 -42.49
C GLY A 631 -11.81 15.87 -42.77
N LYS A 632 -11.61 16.79 -43.68
CA LYS A 632 -10.29 17.11 -44.19
C LYS A 632 -9.55 18.14 -43.34
N ALA A 633 -10.08 18.46 -42.15
CA ALA A 633 -9.38 19.38 -41.25
C ALA A 633 -8.05 18.80 -40.77
N TYR A 634 -7.93 17.48 -40.68
CA TYR A 634 -6.69 16.83 -40.30
C TYR A 634 -5.78 16.64 -41.50
N SER A 635 -4.50 16.84 -41.28
CA SER A 635 -3.49 16.58 -42.31
C SER A 635 -2.25 15.99 -41.65
N PHE A 636 -1.36 15.50 -42.50
CA PHE A 636 -0.10 14.89 -42.04
C PHE A 636 1.04 15.62 -42.71
N ALA A 637 1.96 16.14 -41.95
CA ALA A 637 3.11 16.88 -42.48
C ALA A 637 4.39 16.15 -42.11
N ALA A 638 5.28 15.97 -43.06
CA ALA A 638 6.55 15.34 -42.82
C ALA A 638 7.25 16.03 -41.63
N THR A 639 7.82 15.28 -40.73
CA THR A 639 8.45 15.85 -39.57
C THR A 639 9.63 14.98 -39.17
N LYS A 640 10.43 15.53 -38.29
CA LYS A 640 11.52 14.77 -37.67
C LYS A 640 11.24 14.65 -36.19
N HIS A 641 11.41 13.46 -35.68
CA HIS A 641 11.19 13.18 -34.27
C HIS A 641 12.31 12.21 -33.83
N PRO A 642 12.92 12.45 -32.70
CA PRO A 642 14.06 11.61 -32.31
C PRO A 642 13.75 10.11 -32.21
N ALA A 643 12.51 9.77 -31.87
CA ALA A 643 12.12 8.37 -31.73
C ALA A 643 11.71 7.73 -33.05
N LEU A 644 11.59 8.50 -34.12
CA LEU A 644 10.99 8.00 -35.34
C LEU A 644 11.98 8.06 -36.52
N HIS A 645 11.78 7.15 -37.46
CA HIS A 645 12.57 7.07 -38.69
C HIS A 645 12.41 8.38 -39.45
N PRO A 646 13.51 9.04 -39.80
CA PRO A 646 13.40 10.38 -40.41
C PRO A 646 12.65 10.42 -41.74
N GLY A 647 12.63 9.33 -42.50
CA GLY A 647 11.89 9.27 -43.74
C GLY A 647 10.48 8.72 -43.62
N GLN A 648 10.06 8.36 -42.40
CA GLN A 648 8.75 7.74 -42.19
C GLN A 648 8.13 8.28 -40.92
N ALA A 649 8.01 9.61 -40.83
CA ALA A 649 7.46 10.27 -39.67
C ALA A 649 6.65 11.47 -40.11
N ALA A 650 5.52 11.68 -39.46
CA ALA A 650 4.65 12.79 -39.73
C ALA A 650 4.09 13.40 -38.46
N ALA A 651 3.92 14.72 -38.52
CA ALA A 651 3.14 15.42 -37.50
C ALA A 651 1.68 15.39 -37.92
N ILE A 652 0.80 15.17 -36.94
CA ILE A 652 -0.63 15.18 -37.17
C ILE A 652 -1.09 16.61 -36.90
N MET A 653 -1.71 17.22 -37.94
CA MET A 653 -2.03 18.65 -37.93
C MET A 653 -3.53 18.88 -37.97
N VAL A 654 -3.98 19.85 -37.19
CA VAL A 654 -5.33 20.37 -37.30
C VAL A 654 -5.26 21.88 -37.06
N ASP A 655 -5.90 22.66 -37.95
CA ASP A 655 -5.93 24.13 -37.83
C ASP A 655 -4.52 24.73 -37.72
N GLY A 656 -3.58 24.16 -38.47
CA GLY A 656 -2.20 24.67 -38.47
C GLY A 656 -1.39 24.31 -37.23
N LYS A 657 -1.90 23.47 -36.36
CA LYS A 657 -1.23 23.12 -35.10
C LYS A 657 -0.95 21.63 -35.09
N ALA A 658 0.25 21.27 -34.66
CA ALA A 658 0.62 19.87 -34.49
C ALA A 658 0.02 19.34 -33.20
N ILE A 659 -0.73 18.26 -33.27
CA ILE A 659 -1.41 17.68 -32.14
C ILE A 659 -0.90 16.28 -31.80
N GLY A 660 0.06 15.78 -32.56
CA GLY A 660 0.62 14.48 -32.31
C GLY A 660 1.61 14.07 -33.38
N VAL A 661 2.12 12.86 -33.23
CA VAL A 661 3.08 12.30 -34.19
C VAL A 661 2.69 10.87 -34.54
N ILE A 662 3.11 10.46 -35.73
CA ILE A 662 2.94 9.10 -36.21
C ILE A 662 4.18 8.74 -36.99
N GLY A 663 4.68 7.52 -36.84
CA GLY A 663 5.84 7.12 -37.62
C GLY A 663 6.35 5.75 -37.27
N THR A 664 7.29 5.30 -38.11
CA THR A 664 8.02 4.07 -37.85
C THR A 664 9.10 4.36 -36.81
N VAL A 665 9.25 3.46 -35.83
CA VAL A 665 10.24 3.64 -34.80
C VAL A 665 11.63 3.72 -35.44
N HIS A 666 12.46 4.64 -34.96
CA HIS A 666 13.80 4.86 -35.49
C HIS A 666 14.59 3.55 -35.37
N PRO A 667 15.34 3.18 -36.40
CA PRO A 667 16.13 1.94 -36.34
C PRO A 667 17.04 1.83 -35.13
N GLU A 668 17.61 2.94 -34.67
CA GLU A 668 18.43 2.95 -33.46
C GLU A 668 17.62 2.57 -32.23
N LEU A 669 16.40 3.10 -32.09
CA LEU A 669 15.54 2.74 -31.00
C LEU A 669 15.04 1.30 -31.09
N GLU A 670 14.75 0.87 -32.31
CA GLU A 670 14.36 -0.52 -32.54
C GLU A 670 15.42 -1.45 -31.96
N ARG A 671 16.69 -1.17 -32.25
CA ARG A 671 17.79 -1.96 -31.74
C ARG A 671 17.92 -1.83 -30.21
N LYS A 672 17.89 -0.59 -29.70
CA LYS A 672 18.14 -0.36 -28.27
C LYS A 672 17.02 -0.89 -27.39
N PHE A 673 15.77 -0.85 -27.86
CA PHE A 673 14.66 -1.44 -27.11
C PHE A 673 14.61 -2.95 -27.24
N GLY A 674 15.27 -3.50 -28.26
CA GLY A 674 15.20 -4.93 -28.54
C GLY A 674 13.95 -5.34 -29.28
N LEU A 675 13.41 -4.45 -30.10
CA LEU A 675 12.24 -4.77 -30.90
C LEU A 675 12.62 -5.73 -32.02
N ASN A 676 11.74 -6.69 -32.26
CA ASN A 676 11.99 -7.71 -33.27
C ASN A 676 11.19 -7.35 -34.54
N GLY A 677 11.71 -6.36 -35.27
CA GLY A 677 11.11 -5.97 -36.54
C GLY A 677 10.49 -4.60 -36.50
N ARG A 678 10.02 -4.21 -37.70
CA ARG A 678 9.45 -2.87 -37.90
C ARG A 678 8.27 -2.62 -36.96
N THR A 679 8.30 -1.50 -36.27
CA THR A 679 7.28 -1.12 -35.30
C THR A 679 6.85 0.29 -35.59
N ILE A 680 5.54 0.54 -35.60
CA ILE A 680 4.98 1.85 -35.94
C ILE A 680 4.16 2.33 -34.74
N VAL A 681 4.29 3.62 -34.43
CA VAL A 681 3.59 4.21 -33.28
C VAL A 681 2.87 5.48 -33.70
N PHE A 682 1.86 5.83 -32.91
CA PHE A 682 1.33 7.20 -32.92
C PHE A 682 1.09 7.62 -31.48
N GLU A 683 1.10 8.93 -31.27
CA GLU A 683 0.71 9.52 -30.00
C GLU A 683 0.08 10.86 -30.30
N ILE A 684 -1.13 11.09 -29.77
CA ILE A 684 -1.92 12.26 -30.13
C ILE A 684 -2.60 12.82 -28.88
N GLU A 685 -2.72 14.13 -28.81
CA GLU A 685 -3.38 14.79 -27.69
C GLU A 685 -4.86 14.47 -27.71
N TRP A 686 -5.34 13.86 -26.63
CA TRP A 686 -6.75 13.49 -26.55
C TRP A 686 -7.66 14.72 -26.60
N ASN A 687 -7.25 15.80 -25.92
CA ASN A 687 -8.09 16.99 -25.88
C ASN A 687 -8.22 17.68 -27.26
N ALA A 688 -7.39 17.32 -28.21
CA ALA A 688 -7.49 17.86 -29.54
C ALA A 688 -8.47 17.09 -30.42
N ILE A 689 -8.88 15.87 -29.98
CA ILE A 689 -9.76 15.03 -30.80
C ILE A 689 -10.99 14.56 -30.03
N ASN A 690 -11.26 15.12 -28.88
CA ASN A 690 -12.38 14.64 -28.03
C ASN A 690 -13.69 15.34 -28.32
N THR A 691 -13.77 16.09 -29.40
CA THR A 691 -15.00 16.72 -29.86
C THR A 691 -15.26 16.34 -31.31
N ARG A 692 -16.52 16.39 -31.66
CA ARG A 692 -16.91 16.08 -33.06
C ARG A 692 -17.80 17.19 -33.61
N VAL A 693 -17.75 17.33 -34.92
CA VAL A 693 -18.65 18.24 -35.61
C VAL A 693 -20.04 17.60 -35.66
N ILE A 694 -21.05 18.35 -35.29
CA ILE A 694 -22.43 17.86 -35.36
C ILE A 694 -22.85 17.82 -36.82
N PRO A 695 -23.21 16.66 -37.35
CA PRO A 695 -23.55 16.56 -38.74
C PRO A 695 -24.80 17.38 -39.07
N GLU A 696 -24.79 17.98 -40.24
CA GLU A 696 -25.94 18.71 -40.76
C GLU A 696 -26.37 18.05 -42.08
N ALA A 697 -27.66 17.89 -42.23
CA ALA A 697 -28.17 17.32 -43.47
C ALA A 697 -27.97 18.27 -44.61
N ALA A 698 -27.62 17.74 -45.76
CA ALA A 698 -27.51 18.50 -47.00
C ALA A 698 -28.29 17.80 -48.10
N ALA A 699 -28.69 18.57 -49.08
CA ALA A 699 -29.45 18.00 -50.16
C ALA A 699 -28.61 16.99 -50.95
N ILE A 700 -29.20 15.88 -51.26
CA ILE A 700 -28.60 14.87 -52.11
C ILE A 700 -28.90 15.22 -53.56
N SER A 701 -27.86 15.22 -54.37
CA SER A 701 -28.07 15.54 -55.78
C SER A 701 -28.87 14.44 -56.45
N LYS A 702 -29.82 14.88 -57.28
CA LYS A 702 -30.57 13.97 -58.13
C LYS A 702 -29.87 13.70 -59.46
N PHE A 703 -28.79 14.40 -59.71
CA PHE A 703 -28.16 14.34 -61.02
C PHE A 703 -26.91 13.44 -60.88
N PRO A 704 -26.52 12.85 -62.06
CA PRO A 704 -25.39 11.90 -62.01
C PRO A 704 -24.06 12.57 -61.74
N ALA A 705 -23.20 11.81 -60.99
CA ALA A 705 -21.83 12.23 -60.82
C ALA A 705 -20.98 11.79 -62.00
N ASN A 706 -19.93 12.55 -62.23
CA ASN A 706 -18.96 12.23 -63.28
C ASN A 706 -17.59 12.09 -62.68
N ARG A 707 -16.85 11.11 -63.14
CA ARG A 707 -15.49 10.89 -62.69
C ARG A 707 -14.52 11.21 -63.81
N ARG A 708 -13.50 11.95 -63.52
CA ARG A 708 -12.37 12.21 -64.39
C ARG A 708 -11.09 11.93 -63.65
N ASP A 709 -10.17 11.26 -64.31
CA ASP A 709 -8.89 10.95 -63.73
C ASP A 709 -7.84 11.86 -64.34
N ILE A 710 -6.95 12.35 -63.50
CA ILE A 710 -5.78 13.09 -63.95
C ILE A 710 -4.53 12.41 -63.37
N ALA A 711 -3.46 12.48 -64.14
CA ALA A 711 -2.17 11.98 -63.68
C ALA A 711 -1.21 13.17 -63.69
N LEU A 712 -0.65 13.46 -62.52
CA LEU A 712 0.21 14.63 -62.36
C LEU A 712 1.61 14.17 -62.00
N VAL A 713 2.62 14.71 -62.65
CA VAL A 713 4.01 14.43 -62.34
C VAL A 713 4.50 15.59 -61.48
N VAL A 714 4.99 15.25 -60.28
CA VAL A 714 5.47 16.22 -59.30
C VAL A 714 6.81 15.77 -58.76
N ASP A 715 7.52 16.67 -58.11
CA ASP A 715 8.74 16.27 -57.39
C ASP A 715 8.41 15.24 -56.31
N GLY A 716 9.33 14.29 -56.13
CA GLY A 716 9.07 13.20 -55.23
C GLY A 716 8.90 13.60 -53.78
N ASN A 717 9.41 14.77 -53.39
CA ASN A 717 9.31 15.22 -51.99
C ASN A 717 8.03 16.01 -51.70
N ILE A 718 7.17 16.22 -52.68
CA ILE A 718 5.90 16.93 -52.47
C ILE A 718 4.89 15.94 -51.90
N ALA A 719 4.25 16.29 -50.79
CA ALA A 719 3.24 15.43 -50.20
C ALA A 719 2.01 15.35 -51.08
N SER A 720 1.55 14.14 -51.32
CA SER A 720 0.36 13.94 -52.17
C SER A 720 -0.88 14.55 -51.54
N GLY A 721 -0.96 14.61 -50.21
CA GLY A 721 -2.09 15.27 -49.57
C GLY A 721 -2.19 16.75 -49.89
N ASP A 722 -1.05 17.42 -50.06
CA ASP A 722 -1.07 18.82 -50.44
C ASP A 722 -1.61 18.99 -51.86
N ILE A 723 -1.25 18.05 -52.75
CA ILE A 723 -1.74 18.09 -54.13
C ILE A 723 -3.25 17.85 -54.16
N VAL A 724 -3.72 16.84 -53.41
CA VAL A 724 -5.15 16.53 -53.39
C VAL A 724 -5.94 17.72 -52.82
N GLU A 725 -5.43 18.33 -51.77
CA GLU A 725 -6.09 19.50 -51.15
C GLU A 725 -6.14 20.67 -52.14
N ALA A 726 -5.06 20.90 -52.86
CA ALA A 726 -5.05 21.96 -53.86
C ALA A 726 -6.08 21.69 -54.97
N CYS A 727 -6.20 20.41 -55.36
CA CYS A 727 -7.23 20.04 -56.31
C CYS A 727 -8.64 20.32 -55.77
N ARG A 728 -8.84 19.98 -54.52
CA ARG A 728 -10.15 20.17 -53.86
C ARG A 728 -10.53 21.65 -53.82
N VAL A 729 -9.57 22.49 -53.46
CA VAL A 729 -9.81 23.93 -53.37
C VAL A 729 -10.09 24.50 -54.75
N ALA A 730 -9.26 24.12 -55.72
CA ALA A 730 -9.40 24.68 -57.08
C ALA A 730 -10.67 24.22 -57.77
N GLY A 731 -11.18 23.03 -57.42
CA GLY A 731 -12.35 22.45 -58.11
C GLY A 731 -13.66 23.09 -57.74
N GLY A 732 -13.72 23.84 -56.66
CA GLY A 732 -14.92 24.59 -56.28
C GLY A 732 -16.09 23.69 -55.95
N GLU A 733 -17.30 24.24 -56.16
CA GLU A 733 -18.52 23.56 -55.75
C GLU A 733 -18.84 22.31 -56.56
N LEU A 734 -18.40 22.25 -57.78
CA LEU A 734 -18.70 21.11 -58.63
C LEU A 734 -17.87 19.88 -58.24
N LEU A 735 -16.69 20.08 -57.70
CA LEU A 735 -15.84 18.97 -57.31
C LEU A 735 -16.27 18.45 -55.96
N LYS A 736 -16.80 17.24 -55.94
CA LYS A 736 -17.31 16.61 -54.71
C LYS A 736 -16.29 15.75 -54.04
N ASP A 737 -15.30 15.24 -54.76
CA ASP A 737 -14.28 14.38 -54.16
C ASP A 737 -13.04 14.38 -55.03
N ALA A 738 -11.88 14.33 -54.41
CA ALA A 738 -10.60 14.16 -55.10
C ALA A 738 -9.84 13.11 -54.32
N LYS A 739 -9.50 12.03 -55.01
CA LYS A 739 -8.97 10.83 -54.33
C LYS A 739 -7.73 10.34 -55.06
N LEU A 740 -6.64 10.25 -54.32
CA LEU A 740 -5.43 9.65 -54.87
C LEU A 740 -5.61 8.13 -54.89
N PHE A 741 -5.44 7.52 -56.06
CA PHE A 741 -5.62 6.09 -56.18
C PHE A 741 -4.40 5.36 -56.71
N ASP A 742 -3.36 6.07 -57.14
CA ASP A 742 -2.15 5.43 -57.61
C ASP A 742 -0.96 6.38 -57.50
N VAL A 743 0.17 5.84 -57.09
CA VAL A 743 1.45 6.55 -57.08
C VAL A 743 2.43 5.71 -57.87
N TYR A 744 3.05 6.29 -58.89
CA TYR A 744 3.95 5.56 -59.76
C TYR A 744 5.33 6.25 -59.80
N VAL A 745 6.35 5.47 -59.65
CA VAL A 745 7.74 5.87 -59.83
C VAL A 745 8.39 4.83 -60.71
N GLY A 746 9.12 5.26 -61.71
CA GLY A 746 9.78 4.31 -62.56
C GLY A 746 9.87 4.77 -64.02
N LYS A 747 9.87 3.80 -64.90
CA LYS A 747 10.02 4.07 -66.33
C LYS A 747 8.91 5.00 -66.81
N GLY A 748 9.27 6.01 -67.56
CA GLY A 748 8.32 6.99 -68.08
C GLY A 748 8.13 8.18 -67.17
N VAL A 749 8.74 8.16 -65.99
CA VAL A 749 8.69 9.28 -65.07
C VAL A 749 10.11 9.72 -64.75
N GLU A 750 10.39 11.02 -64.82
CA GLU A 750 11.70 11.58 -64.61
C GLU A 750 12.24 11.20 -63.22
N GLU A 751 13.53 10.92 -63.16
CA GLU A 751 14.14 10.56 -61.87
C GLU A 751 13.96 11.71 -60.89
N GLY A 752 13.63 11.37 -59.63
CA GLY A 752 13.36 12.35 -58.61
C GLY A 752 11.93 12.86 -58.62
N LYS A 753 11.10 12.34 -59.49
CA LYS A 753 9.69 12.71 -59.56
C LYS A 753 8.82 11.50 -59.41
N LYS A 754 7.54 11.77 -59.20
CA LYS A 754 6.54 10.71 -59.10
C LYS A 754 5.27 11.14 -59.84
N SER A 755 4.50 10.15 -60.24
CA SER A 755 3.24 10.40 -60.89
C SER A 755 2.11 10.06 -59.95
N LEU A 756 1.20 11.02 -59.78
CA LEU A 756 0.04 10.85 -58.88
C LEU A 756 -1.21 10.75 -59.72
N ALA A 757 -1.95 9.67 -59.60
CA ALA A 757 -3.23 9.51 -60.29
C ALA A 757 -4.36 9.85 -59.36
N ILE A 758 -5.12 10.86 -59.69
CA ILE A 758 -6.16 11.42 -58.86
C ILE A 758 -7.49 11.31 -59.55
N ALA A 759 -8.48 10.73 -58.89
CA ALA A 759 -9.84 10.64 -59.39
C ALA A 759 -10.63 11.84 -58.88
N LEU A 760 -11.20 12.57 -59.80
CA LEU A 760 -12.00 13.74 -59.52
C LEU A 760 -13.46 13.39 -59.79
N THR A 761 -14.33 13.60 -58.77
CA THR A 761 -15.75 13.36 -58.89
C THR A 761 -16.47 14.69 -58.91
N LEU A 762 -17.19 14.94 -60.00
CA LEU A 762 -17.88 16.20 -60.22
C LEU A 762 -19.38 15.95 -60.29
N GLN A 763 -20.15 16.83 -59.64
CA GLN A 763 -21.60 16.70 -59.59
C GLN A 763 -22.20 18.05 -59.20
N SER A 764 -23.36 18.36 -59.79
CA SER A 764 -24.12 19.54 -59.41
C SER A 764 -25.42 19.10 -58.72
N VAL A 765 -25.92 19.89 -57.78
CA VAL A 765 -27.24 19.66 -57.19
C VAL A 765 -28.32 20.36 -58.02
N GLU A 766 -27.93 21.15 -58.99
CA GLU A 766 -28.89 21.94 -59.77
C GLU A 766 -29.16 21.38 -61.15
N ARG A 767 -28.21 20.66 -61.74
CA ARG A 767 -28.37 20.17 -63.10
C ARG A 767 -27.40 19.02 -63.35
N THR A 768 -27.71 18.34 -64.51
CA THR A 768 -26.76 17.36 -65.02
C THR A 768 -25.57 18.08 -65.59
N LEU A 769 -24.36 17.67 -65.26
CA LEU A 769 -23.18 18.31 -65.81
C LEU A 769 -22.93 17.83 -67.20
N GLU A 770 -22.65 18.80 -68.06
CA GLU A 770 -22.26 18.53 -69.43
C GLU A 770 -20.76 18.37 -69.57
N GLU A 771 -20.28 17.79 -70.60
CA GLU A 771 -18.86 17.59 -70.82
C GLU A 771 -18.08 18.91 -70.70
N ALA A 772 -18.66 20.00 -71.23
CA ALA A 772 -18.00 21.28 -71.12
C ALA A 772 -17.84 21.76 -69.70
N ASP A 773 -18.85 21.53 -68.89
CA ASP A 773 -18.75 21.87 -67.45
C ASP A 773 -17.64 21.10 -66.74
N ILE A 774 -17.56 19.83 -67.05
CA ILE A 774 -16.57 18.94 -66.45
C ILE A 774 -15.17 19.38 -66.91
N ALA A 775 -15.01 19.59 -68.15
CA ALA A 775 -13.73 19.99 -68.75
C ALA A 775 -13.27 21.33 -68.17
N ALA A 776 -14.19 22.29 -68.04
CA ALA A 776 -13.84 23.59 -67.47
C ALA A 776 -13.34 23.46 -66.02
N ALA A 777 -13.95 22.55 -65.24
CA ALA A 777 -13.53 22.37 -63.83
C ALA A 777 -12.18 21.65 -63.74
N VAL A 778 -11.98 20.68 -64.60
CA VAL A 778 -10.77 19.85 -64.56
C VAL A 778 -9.60 20.54 -65.22
N GLU A 779 -9.77 21.03 -66.43
CA GLU A 779 -8.68 21.64 -67.20
C GLU A 779 -8.61 23.11 -66.88
N ALA A 780 -7.45 23.55 -66.67
CA ALA A 780 -7.28 24.93 -66.26
C ALA A 780 -7.09 25.87 -67.42
N UNK A 781 -7.40 25.51 -68.49
CA UNK A 781 -7.20 26.18 -69.29
C UNK A 781 -7.68 27.00 -69.61
N UNK A 782 -8.45 27.15 -69.61
CA UNK A 782 -8.72 27.66 -69.89
C UNK A 782 -9.02 28.12 -69.36
N UNK A 783 -9.34 28.32 -68.66
CA UNK A 783 -9.61 28.68 -68.38
C UNK A 783 -9.66 28.76 -67.64
N UNK A 784 -9.52 28.80 -66.85
CA UNK A 784 -9.55 28.88 -66.46
C UNK A 784 -9.82 28.64 -65.85
N UNK A 785 -10.76 28.27 -65.61
CA UNK A 785 -11.04 28.13 -65.25
C UNK A 785 -11.00 27.48 -64.87
N UNK A 786 -10.67 26.42 -64.87
CA UNK A 786 -10.64 26.08 -64.71
C UNK A 786 -10.30 25.80 -64.25
N UNK A 787 -9.83 25.67 -63.22
CA UNK A 787 -9.64 25.53 -63.02
C UNK A 787 -9.34 25.28 -62.75
N UNK A 788 -8.67 24.68 -62.97
CA UNK A 788 -8.44 24.51 -62.80
C UNK A 788 -7.90 24.04 -62.23
N ILE A 789 -8.23 23.14 -61.83
CA ILE A 789 -7.53 22.25 -60.92
C ILE A 789 -6.10 22.04 -61.44
N VAL A 790 -5.96 21.65 -62.63
CA VAL A 790 -4.61 21.38 -63.16
C VAL A 790 -3.75 22.64 -63.15
N LYS A 791 -4.33 23.76 -63.52
CA LYS A 791 -3.60 25.01 -63.51
C LYS A 791 -3.16 25.42 -62.13
N ALA A 792 -4.06 25.26 -61.16
CA ALA A 792 -3.76 25.63 -59.80
C ALA A 792 -2.64 24.76 -59.21
N VAL A 793 -2.71 23.47 -59.47
CA VAL A 793 -1.68 22.55 -58.96
C VAL A 793 -0.36 22.78 -59.66
N SER A 794 -0.38 23.08 -60.95
CA SER A 794 0.85 23.41 -61.66
C SER A 794 1.50 24.68 -61.13
N ALA A 795 0.71 25.69 -60.83
CA ALA A 795 1.24 26.96 -60.30
C ALA A 795 1.79 26.78 -58.92
N GLN A 796 1.14 25.99 -58.08
CA GLN A 796 1.50 25.89 -56.68
C GLN A 796 2.63 24.88 -56.44
N PHE A 797 2.67 23.79 -57.17
CA PHE A 797 3.60 22.69 -56.90
C PHE A 797 4.49 22.32 -58.08
N GLY A 798 4.36 23.00 -59.19
CA GLY A 798 5.12 22.68 -60.41
C GLY A 798 4.70 21.38 -61.07
N ALA A 799 3.48 20.92 -60.78
CA ALA A 799 2.99 19.67 -61.34
C ALA A 799 2.72 19.78 -62.82
N ALA A 800 2.89 18.67 -63.53
CA ALA A 800 2.61 18.60 -64.95
C ALA A 800 1.75 17.37 -65.23
N LEU A 801 0.83 17.51 -66.14
CA LEU A 801 0.02 16.39 -66.58
C LEU A 801 0.89 15.31 -67.20
N ARG A 802 0.60 14.07 -66.88
CA ARG A 802 1.26 12.91 -67.46
C ARG A 802 0.41 12.41 -68.64
N ASP A 803 1.05 12.15 -69.73
CA ASP A 803 0.35 11.65 -70.92
C ASP A 803 -0.08 10.20 -70.79
#